data_10c748e0e19b5e4adec4107e0288c7dd
#
_entry.id   10c748e0e19b5e4adec4107e0288c7dd
#
_cell.length_a   1.000
_cell.length_b   1.000
_cell.length_c   1.000
_cell.angle_alpha   90.00
_cell.angle_beta   90.00
_cell.angle_gamma   90.00
#
_symmetry.space_group_name_H-M   'P 1'
#
loop_
_entity.id
_entity.type
_entity.pdbx_description
1 polymer ?
#
loop_
_entity_poly.entity_id
_entity_poly.type
_entity_poly.pdbx_seq_one_letter_code
_entity_poly.pdbx_strand_id
1 'polypeptide(L)'
;MKQKLHSLLLLVVLLSWSIAIAASDFDDGILKYTITSPENLEVKCDGFTDAHKNDESVVIPETVKYNKKNYTVVLIRNLAFWNYSGLTSINIPSSVTSIGDNAFQYCSSLTSINIPSSVTSIGDNAFGYCRRLTSINIPSSVTSIGDDAFRSCSSLTSINIPSSVISIGNYAFSGCSGLTSIDIPSSVTSIGSNAFWNCSGLTSINIPSSVTSIGDFAFSGCSGLTSIDIPSCVTTINGLFADCSGLTSIDIPSRVTSIDSYAFRGCSGLTSIDIPSSVTSIGFYAFSGCSGLTSIDIPSSVTSIGHYAFSGCSGLTSINIPSSVTSIGDHAFEKCSSLTSLVIPSSIYSIPDYAFYDCTKLISIKFPLEIKSIGNSAFQGCTSLESVKLPNSIESLGSEAFAGCLSLTSITLPSNIEIVPPYFVANCSVLKSIEIPVSVKTVWSGAFYQCKTLKSIICNSLEAPAFRQIPISSAVCNDYLCEPALASQITLVTPKGAVGYTEAPWSYFKAPEALRLTDENASLDAGAYPIGSLTYYRSNMTSGSYATFCLPFDTNLSEVSDAFENVYTANQTALYKPDGKLILLLQKIDKDASISAGQPFVAKLKDNVTDVTFSNNKLMTVDSDIMQNGTPTPLRVFDWDGTSGLLTENTDIKVSYGGALTTMTGVGSEYETFNSNGTFGPTKGGQVKAFRAYVLKEDAVTQGRVKSISLGIEGNDGTTNIETIVDSPEKNTDKMVYSIDGRLVNTTGSVVGLPSGIYIKNHQKIYVK
;
A
#
# COMPACT_ATOMS: atom_id res chain seq x y z
N MET A 1 6.88 32.25 30.68
CA MET A 1 5.81 33.27 30.66
C MET A 1 4.40 32.68 30.42
N LYS A 2 4.18 31.77 29.49
CA LYS A 2 2.86 31.13 29.24
C LYS A 2 2.29 30.30 30.43
N GLN A 3 3.12 29.56 31.17
CA GLN A 3 2.65 28.79 32.35
C GLN A 3 2.17 29.68 33.54
N LYS A 4 2.79 30.84 33.74
CA LYS A 4 2.34 31.81 34.76
C LYS A 4 1.04 32.51 34.36
N LEU A 5 0.80 32.68 33.07
CA LEU A 5 -0.45 33.26 32.57
C LEU A 5 -1.64 32.29 32.69
N HIS A 6 -1.43 30.99 32.50
CA HIS A 6 -2.45 29.95 32.72
C HIS A 6 -2.80 29.81 34.19
N SER A 7 -1.79 29.84 35.08
CA SER A 7 -2.01 29.79 36.55
C SER A 7 -2.72 31.05 37.06
N LEU A 8 -2.44 32.22 36.45
CA LEU A 8 -3.10 33.46 36.78
C LEU A 8 -4.54 33.50 36.25
N LEU A 9 -4.80 32.94 35.07
CA LEU A 9 -6.15 32.81 34.49
C LEU A 9 -6.99 31.83 35.32
N LEU A 10 -6.40 30.69 35.75
CA LEU A 10 -7.07 29.73 36.63
C LEU A 10 -7.36 30.34 38.00
N LEU A 11 -6.45 31.15 38.53
CA LEU A 11 -6.64 31.85 39.80
C LEU A 11 -7.70 32.97 39.68
N VAL A 12 -7.76 33.66 38.54
CA VAL A 12 -8.80 34.70 38.25
C VAL A 12 -10.15 34.04 38.00
N VAL A 13 -10.21 32.88 37.33
CA VAL A 13 -11.45 32.09 37.19
C VAL A 13 -11.89 31.53 38.53
N LEU A 14 -10.97 30.99 39.35
CA LEU A 14 -11.27 30.55 40.73
C LEU A 14 -11.65 31.73 41.68
N LEU A 15 -11.07 32.90 41.50
CA LEU A 15 -11.43 34.13 42.21
C LEU A 15 -12.72 34.75 41.72
N SER A 16 -13.04 34.67 40.42
CA SER A 16 -14.34 35.10 39.89
C SER A 16 -15.46 34.14 40.25
N TRP A 17 -15.15 32.86 40.52
CA TRP A 17 -16.11 31.92 41.11
C TRP A 17 -16.31 32.10 42.61
N SER A 18 -15.36 32.74 43.31
CA SER A 18 -15.50 33.08 44.73
C SER A 18 -16.19 34.40 45.01
N ILE A 19 -16.57 35.18 43.98
CA ILE A 19 -17.26 36.45 44.11
C ILE A 19 -18.63 36.33 43.47
N ALA A 20 -19.55 35.71 44.16
CA ALA A 20 -21.00 35.95 44.21
C ALA A 20 -21.77 34.72 44.77
N ILE A 21 -21.34 34.14 45.84
CA ILE A 21 -22.31 33.55 46.74
C ILE A 21 -22.91 34.76 47.44
N ALA A 22 -23.91 35.37 46.83
CA ALA A 22 -24.72 36.31 47.57
C ALA A 22 -25.27 35.57 48.78
N ALA A 23 -24.96 36.07 49.97
CA ALA A 23 -25.45 35.48 51.18
C ALA A 23 -26.97 35.29 51.06
N SER A 24 -27.48 34.14 51.48
CA SER A 24 -28.93 33.91 51.62
C SER A 24 -29.51 34.96 52.55
N ASP A 25 -30.68 35.48 52.21
CA ASP A 25 -31.32 36.49 53.03
C ASP A 25 -31.82 35.91 54.37
N PHE A 26 -32.20 34.60 54.36
CA PHE A 26 -32.66 33.88 55.56
C PHE A 26 -32.62 32.34 55.33
N ASP A 27 -32.92 31.61 56.39
CA ASP A 27 -33.12 30.15 56.35
C ASP A 27 -34.39 29.77 57.18
N ASP A 28 -34.85 28.51 56.92
CA ASP A 28 -35.94 27.90 57.70
C ASP A 28 -35.44 26.86 58.72
N GLY A 29 -34.14 26.81 58.91
CA GLY A 29 -33.43 25.83 59.72
C GLY A 29 -32.82 24.68 58.91
N ILE A 30 -33.39 24.30 57.75
CA ILE A 30 -32.94 23.23 56.86
C ILE A 30 -32.36 23.84 55.58
N LEU A 31 -33.07 24.75 54.93
CA LEU A 31 -32.71 25.33 53.66
C LEU A 31 -32.49 26.84 53.76
N LYS A 32 -31.64 27.36 52.90
CA LYS A 32 -31.33 28.80 52.75
C LYS A 32 -32.13 29.36 51.57
N TYR A 33 -32.51 30.61 51.69
CA TYR A 33 -33.32 31.32 50.68
C TYR A 33 -32.81 32.74 50.39
N THR A 34 -32.92 33.19 49.16
CA THR A 34 -32.72 34.58 48.76
C THR A 34 -34.01 35.15 48.17
N ILE A 35 -34.41 36.34 48.58
CA ILE A 35 -35.60 37.05 48.04
C ILE A 35 -35.32 37.48 46.60
N THR A 36 -36.16 37.01 45.69
CA THR A 36 -36.06 37.37 44.23
C THR A 36 -37.01 38.52 43.88
N SER A 37 -38.19 38.55 44.50
CA SER A 37 -39.17 39.58 44.33
C SER A 37 -39.86 39.88 45.66
N PRO A 38 -39.49 41.00 46.34
CA PRO A 38 -40.15 41.42 47.60
C PRO A 38 -41.60 41.80 47.38
N GLU A 39 -41.97 42.31 46.20
CA GLU A 39 -43.30 42.75 45.87
C GLU A 39 -44.23 41.58 45.59
N ASN A 40 -43.74 40.59 44.85
CA ASN A 40 -44.49 39.35 44.54
C ASN A 40 -44.38 38.33 45.68
N LEU A 41 -43.58 38.56 46.71
CA LEU A 41 -43.27 37.63 47.79
C LEU A 41 -42.66 36.30 47.25
N GLU A 42 -41.64 36.44 46.40
CA GLU A 42 -40.95 35.28 45.76
C GLU A 42 -39.52 35.10 46.30
N VAL A 43 -39.10 33.85 46.43
CA VAL A 43 -37.73 33.48 46.81
C VAL A 43 -37.20 32.38 45.91
N LYS A 44 -35.88 32.32 45.85
CA LYS A 44 -35.14 31.11 45.33
C LYS A 44 -34.60 30.31 46.48
N CYS A 45 -34.61 28.98 46.32
CA CYS A 45 -33.93 28.05 47.20
C CYS A 45 -32.44 28.02 46.91
N ASP A 46 -31.58 28.32 47.90
CA ASP A 46 -30.12 28.39 47.78
C ASP A 46 -29.43 27.07 48.19
N GLY A 47 -30.19 26.06 48.68
CA GLY A 47 -29.68 24.77 49.12
C GLY A 47 -29.68 24.61 50.65
N PHE A 48 -28.96 23.62 51.15
CA PHE A 48 -28.93 23.27 52.56
C PHE A 48 -28.20 24.34 53.42
N THR A 49 -28.64 24.43 54.66
CA THR A 49 -27.82 25.04 55.73
C THR A 49 -26.62 24.16 56.06
N ASP A 50 -25.60 24.71 56.74
CA ASP A 50 -24.39 23.91 57.07
C ASP A 50 -24.65 22.75 58.02
N ALA A 51 -25.70 22.83 58.85
CA ALA A 51 -26.14 21.78 59.76
C ALA A 51 -26.76 20.57 59.00
N HIS A 52 -27.38 20.80 57.85
CA HIS A 52 -28.18 19.82 57.10
C HIS A 52 -27.52 19.33 55.80
N LYS A 53 -26.28 19.77 55.50
CA LYS A 53 -25.55 19.42 54.27
C LYS A 53 -25.31 17.91 54.06
N ASN A 54 -25.50 17.09 55.06
CA ASN A 54 -25.37 15.64 55.01
C ASN A 54 -26.72 14.90 55.02
N ASP A 55 -27.84 15.62 54.95
CA ASP A 55 -29.17 14.99 54.95
C ASP A 55 -29.37 14.18 53.67
N GLU A 56 -29.90 12.99 53.81
CA GLU A 56 -30.13 12.09 52.65
C GLU A 56 -31.41 12.40 51.88
N SER A 57 -32.30 13.21 52.44
CA SER A 57 -33.54 13.64 51.76
C SER A 57 -33.95 15.06 52.22
N VAL A 58 -34.64 15.75 51.30
CA VAL A 58 -35.16 17.09 51.58
C VAL A 58 -36.47 17.33 50.87
N VAL A 59 -37.33 18.07 51.50
CA VAL A 59 -38.57 18.64 50.91
C VAL A 59 -38.40 20.14 50.82
N ILE A 60 -38.43 20.68 49.64
CA ILE A 60 -38.51 22.12 49.40
C ILE A 60 -39.96 22.52 49.63
N PRO A 61 -40.28 23.39 50.63
CA PRO A 61 -41.64 23.82 50.88
C PRO A 61 -42.15 24.75 49.75
N GLU A 62 -43.43 24.75 49.50
CA GLU A 62 -44.03 25.64 48.50
C GLU A 62 -43.95 27.11 48.92
N THR A 63 -44.05 27.36 50.26
CA THR A 63 -43.91 28.70 50.83
C THR A 63 -43.08 28.69 52.09
N VAL A 64 -42.31 29.74 52.32
CA VAL A 64 -41.49 29.95 53.51
C VAL A 64 -41.85 31.26 54.22
N LYS A 65 -41.82 31.25 55.50
CA LYS A 65 -42.19 32.44 56.32
C LYS A 65 -40.96 33.25 56.71
N TYR A 66 -40.94 34.52 56.33
CA TYR A 66 -39.89 35.44 56.75
C TYR A 66 -40.48 36.84 57.09
N ASN A 67 -40.09 37.40 58.21
CA ASN A 67 -40.58 38.72 58.67
C ASN A 67 -42.13 38.85 58.65
N LYS A 68 -42.84 37.80 59.13
CA LYS A 68 -44.32 37.68 59.16
C LYS A 68 -45.02 37.65 57.78
N LYS A 69 -44.26 37.52 56.69
CA LYS A 69 -44.78 37.31 55.32
C LYS A 69 -44.48 35.90 54.84
N ASN A 70 -45.39 35.36 54.03
CA ASN A 70 -45.15 34.09 53.39
C ASN A 70 -44.57 34.38 51.98
N TYR A 71 -43.43 33.76 51.64
CA TYR A 71 -42.80 33.89 50.34
C TYR A 71 -42.96 32.56 49.59
N THR A 72 -43.27 32.61 48.31
CA THR A 72 -43.38 31.42 47.46
C THR A 72 -42.01 31.07 46.89
N VAL A 73 -41.63 29.78 46.93
CA VAL A 73 -40.37 29.31 46.35
C VAL A 73 -40.60 29.06 44.88
N VAL A 74 -40.04 29.91 44.00
CA VAL A 74 -40.27 29.89 42.58
C VAL A 74 -39.09 29.38 41.75
N LEU A 75 -37.89 29.24 42.35
CA LEU A 75 -36.68 28.88 41.63
C LEU A 75 -35.72 28.11 42.54
N ILE A 76 -35.03 27.11 41.97
CA ILE A 76 -33.85 26.47 42.57
C ILE A 76 -32.61 27.17 42.00
N ARG A 77 -31.79 27.78 42.87
CA ARG A 77 -30.61 28.54 42.45
C ARG A 77 -29.56 27.71 41.78
N ASN A 78 -28.70 28.34 40.98
CA ASN A 78 -27.46 27.75 40.50
C ASN A 78 -26.63 27.25 41.67
N LEU A 79 -26.13 25.99 41.58
CA LEU A 79 -25.34 25.31 42.58
C LEU A 79 -26.08 25.01 43.91
N ALA A 80 -27.39 25.16 44.02
CA ALA A 80 -28.15 25.03 45.27
C ALA A 80 -27.86 23.73 46.02
N PHE A 81 -27.85 22.60 45.34
CA PHE A 81 -27.54 21.27 45.86
C PHE A 81 -26.28 20.69 45.23
N TRP A 82 -25.32 21.52 44.84
CA TRP A 82 -24.08 21.07 44.22
C TRP A 82 -23.23 20.21 45.14
N ASN A 83 -22.81 19.02 44.67
CA ASN A 83 -21.93 18.09 45.37
C ASN A 83 -22.51 17.50 46.69
N TYR A 84 -23.83 17.48 46.82
CA TYR A 84 -24.47 16.78 47.93
C TYR A 84 -24.57 15.27 47.61
N SER A 85 -23.43 14.58 47.69
CA SER A 85 -23.28 13.18 47.28
C SER A 85 -24.11 12.19 48.08
N GLY A 86 -24.54 12.54 49.30
CA GLY A 86 -25.43 11.76 50.17
C GLY A 86 -26.94 11.90 49.87
N LEU A 87 -27.34 12.91 49.09
CA LEU A 87 -28.75 13.18 48.79
C LEU A 87 -29.33 12.07 47.92
N THR A 88 -30.32 11.33 48.43
CA THR A 88 -30.99 10.22 47.79
C THR A 88 -32.33 10.61 47.13
N SER A 89 -33.01 11.60 47.73
CA SER A 89 -34.31 12.10 47.22
C SER A 89 -34.53 13.56 47.55
N ILE A 90 -35.27 14.24 46.67
CA ILE A 90 -35.70 15.61 46.88
C ILE A 90 -37.12 15.78 46.34
N ASN A 91 -37.97 16.50 47.07
CA ASN A 91 -39.28 16.91 46.59
C ASN A 91 -39.27 18.40 46.23
N ILE A 92 -39.62 18.69 44.96
CA ILE A 92 -39.68 20.05 44.39
C ILE A 92 -41.16 20.45 44.33
N PRO A 93 -41.57 21.60 44.94
CA PRO A 93 -42.95 22.00 44.93
C PRO A 93 -43.42 22.54 43.55
N SER A 94 -44.74 22.51 43.34
CA SER A 94 -45.37 22.95 42.11
C SER A 94 -45.25 24.45 41.83
N SER A 95 -44.75 25.21 42.77
CA SER A 95 -44.45 26.65 42.61
C SER A 95 -43.15 26.94 41.88
N VAL A 96 -42.23 25.97 41.80
CA VAL A 96 -40.91 26.14 41.16
C VAL A 96 -41.07 26.12 39.66
N THR A 97 -40.58 27.16 38.99
CA THR A 97 -40.64 27.37 37.53
C THR A 97 -39.31 27.16 36.82
N SER A 98 -38.19 27.13 37.58
CA SER A 98 -36.85 27.00 36.98
C SER A 98 -35.89 26.25 37.92
N ILE A 99 -35.03 25.42 37.32
CA ILE A 99 -33.90 24.75 37.97
C ILE A 99 -32.63 25.33 37.40
N GLY A 100 -31.80 25.94 38.24
CA GLY A 100 -30.60 26.65 37.86
C GLY A 100 -29.44 25.75 37.41
N ASP A 101 -28.37 26.34 36.91
CA ASP A 101 -27.17 25.65 36.46
C ASP A 101 -26.49 24.93 37.62
N ASN A 102 -26.02 23.69 37.37
CA ASN A 102 -25.35 22.85 38.33
C ASN A 102 -26.17 22.58 39.59
N ALA A 103 -27.49 22.81 39.58
CA ALA A 103 -28.32 22.79 40.78
C ALA A 103 -28.20 21.48 41.57
N PHE A 104 -28.14 20.32 40.92
CA PHE A 104 -27.96 18.99 41.52
C PHE A 104 -26.70 18.30 40.99
N GLN A 105 -25.74 19.03 40.42
CA GLN A 105 -24.51 18.43 39.91
C GLN A 105 -23.76 17.69 41.04
N TYR A 106 -23.28 16.46 40.77
CA TYR A 106 -22.61 15.57 41.69
C TYR A 106 -23.49 15.06 42.87
N CYS A 107 -24.83 15.14 42.77
CA CYS A 107 -25.70 14.40 43.70
C CYS A 107 -25.68 12.91 43.34
N SER A 108 -24.54 12.26 43.60
CA SER A 108 -24.22 10.92 43.09
C SER A 108 -25.09 9.81 43.72
N SER A 109 -25.76 10.03 44.83
CA SER A 109 -26.70 9.08 45.44
C SER A 109 -28.15 9.32 45.05
N LEU A 110 -28.48 10.39 44.30
CA LEU A 110 -29.85 10.69 43.88
C LEU A 110 -30.35 9.60 42.94
N THR A 111 -31.44 8.89 43.36
CA THR A 111 -31.97 7.75 42.61
C THR A 111 -33.15 8.13 41.69
N SER A 112 -33.92 9.11 42.11
CA SER A 112 -35.05 9.63 41.33
C SER A 112 -35.34 11.07 41.74
N ILE A 113 -35.92 11.83 40.85
CA ILE A 113 -36.40 13.19 41.08
C ILE A 113 -37.68 13.43 40.25
N ASN A 114 -38.66 14.05 40.86
CA ASN A 114 -39.85 14.48 40.19
C ASN A 114 -39.75 15.99 39.89
N ILE A 115 -39.73 16.37 38.62
CA ILE A 115 -39.74 17.74 38.18
C ILE A 115 -41.19 18.17 37.96
N PRO A 116 -41.70 19.17 38.67
CA PRO A 116 -43.07 19.59 38.54
C PRO A 116 -43.35 20.22 37.15
N SER A 117 -44.62 20.14 36.72
CA SER A 117 -45.06 20.67 35.40
C SER A 117 -44.96 22.19 35.25
N SER A 118 -44.69 22.88 36.32
CA SER A 118 -44.42 24.35 36.35
C SER A 118 -43.01 24.70 35.83
N VAL A 119 -42.07 23.74 35.85
CA VAL A 119 -40.68 24.00 35.44
C VAL A 119 -40.59 24.12 33.91
N THR A 120 -40.13 25.27 33.46
CA THR A 120 -39.98 25.62 32.03
C THR A 120 -38.54 25.53 31.56
N SER A 121 -37.54 25.54 32.48
CA SER A 121 -36.14 25.49 32.12
C SER A 121 -35.35 24.61 33.09
N ILE A 122 -34.44 23.81 32.52
CA ILE A 122 -33.42 23.04 33.23
C ILE A 122 -32.08 23.60 32.79
N GLY A 123 -31.31 24.14 33.73
CA GLY A 123 -30.03 24.80 33.48
C GLY A 123 -28.91 23.83 33.07
N ASP A 124 -27.80 24.39 32.68
CA ASP A 124 -26.62 23.66 32.31
C ASP A 124 -26.06 22.82 33.47
N ASN A 125 -25.63 21.58 33.21
CA ASN A 125 -25.16 20.65 34.23
C ASN A 125 -26.15 20.36 35.34
N ALA A 126 -27.42 20.68 35.23
CA ALA A 126 -28.37 20.67 36.37
C ALA A 126 -28.40 19.33 37.10
N PHE A 127 -28.27 18.20 36.42
CA PHE A 127 -28.18 16.84 36.96
C PHE A 127 -26.87 16.14 36.58
N GLY A 128 -25.84 16.87 36.17
CA GLY A 128 -24.55 16.28 35.82
C GLY A 128 -23.98 15.43 36.94
N TYR A 129 -23.48 14.22 36.59
CA TYR A 129 -22.87 13.28 37.53
C TYR A 129 -23.80 12.74 38.64
N CYS A 130 -25.12 12.77 38.43
CA CYS A 130 -26.09 12.04 39.24
C CYS A 130 -26.06 10.53 38.89
N ARG A 131 -24.96 9.86 39.27
CA ARG A 131 -24.61 8.52 38.75
C ARG A 131 -25.61 7.42 39.13
N ARG A 132 -26.43 7.59 40.20
CA ARG A 132 -27.46 6.64 40.63
C ARG A 132 -28.85 6.97 40.10
N LEU A 133 -29.03 8.08 39.37
CA LEU A 133 -30.30 8.48 38.84
C LEU A 133 -30.73 7.44 37.77
N THR A 134 -31.82 6.71 38.06
CA THR A 134 -32.29 5.60 37.21
C THR A 134 -33.36 6.05 36.22
N SER A 135 -34.14 7.06 36.56
CA SER A 135 -35.16 7.63 35.72
C SER A 135 -35.44 9.09 36.12
N ILE A 136 -35.84 9.88 35.15
CA ILE A 136 -36.29 11.26 35.33
C ILE A 136 -37.39 11.57 34.31
N ASN A 137 -38.42 12.26 34.74
CA ASN A 137 -39.47 12.73 33.87
C ASN A 137 -39.26 14.22 33.59
N ILE A 138 -39.05 14.59 32.34
CA ILE A 138 -38.97 16.01 31.89
C ILE A 138 -40.38 16.47 31.57
N PRO A 139 -40.88 17.54 32.22
CA PRO A 139 -42.24 18.01 31.99
C PRO A 139 -42.38 18.65 30.60
N SER A 140 -43.60 18.63 30.05
CA SER A 140 -43.93 19.20 28.73
C SER A 140 -43.87 20.73 28.66
N SER A 141 -43.57 21.38 29.76
CA SER A 141 -43.25 22.81 29.84
C SER A 141 -41.81 23.17 29.46
N VAL A 142 -40.90 22.17 29.48
CA VAL A 142 -39.48 22.38 29.15
C VAL A 142 -39.29 22.41 27.63
N THR A 143 -38.64 23.46 27.13
CA THR A 143 -38.41 23.67 25.70
C THR A 143 -37.00 23.38 25.21
N SER A 144 -36.04 23.25 26.13
CA SER A 144 -34.63 22.89 25.81
C SER A 144 -34.00 22.07 26.92
N ILE A 145 -33.08 21.23 26.56
CA ILE A 145 -32.17 20.53 27.47
C ILE A 145 -30.82 21.25 27.39
N GLY A 146 -30.34 21.75 28.54
CA GLY A 146 -29.11 22.55 28.63
C GLY A 146 -27.85 21.72 28.37
N ASP A 147 -26.71 22.39 28.27
CA ASP A 147 -25.41 21.74 28.12
C ASP A 147 -25.07 20.91 29.37
N ASP A 148 -24.50 19.70 29.17
CA ASP A 148 -24.15 18.78 30.27
C ASP A 148 -25.31 18.38 31.22
N ALA A 149 -26.58 18.68 30.88
CA ALA A 149 -27.71 18.60 31.82
C ALA A 149 -27.81 17.24 32.53
N PHE A 150 -27.54 16.13 31.84
CA PHE A 150 -27.54 14.76 32.38
C PHE A 150 -26.20 14.07 32.22
N ARG A 151 -25.12 14.82 32.06
CA ARG A 151 -23.80 14.24 31.86
C ARG A 151 -23.43 13.23 32.95
N SER A 152 -22.94 12.05 32.57
CA SER A 152 -22.51 10.99 33.46
C SER A 152 -23.59 10.47 34.45
N CYS A 153 -24.87 10.56 34.07
CA CYS A 153 -25.95 9.84 34.73
C CYS A 153 -25.90 8.36 34.34
N SER A 154 -24.87 7.64 34.76
CA SER A 154 -24.53 6.29 34.28
C SER A 154 -25.55 5.19 34.56
N SER A 155 -26.42 5.37 35.57
CA SER A 155 -27.52 4.45 35.88
C SER A 155 -28.84 4.81 35.19
N LEU A 156 -28.89 5.92 34.42
CA LEU A 156 -30.10 6.31 33.69
C LEU A 156 -30.38 5.31 32.58
N THR A 157 -31.49 4.55 32.72
CA THR A 157 -31.83 3.48 31.75
C THR A 157 -32.79 3.94 30.65
N SER A 158 -33.59 4.94 30.95
CA SER A 158 -34.52 5.56 30.00
C SER A 158 -34.81 7.00 30.38
N ILE A 159 -35.11 7.81 29.41
CA ILE A 159 -35.56 9.19 29.58
C ILE A 159 -36.59 9.53 28.50
N ASN A 160 -37.66 10.16 28.90
CA ASN A 160 -38.65 10.67 27.94
C ASN A 160 -38.38 12.14 27.68
N ILE A 161 -38.09 12.49 26.42
CA ILE A 161 -37.93 13.87 25.95
C ILE A 161 -39.31 14.36 25.44
N PRO A 162 -39.90 15.36 26.07
CA PRO A 162 -41.24 15.83 25.67
C PRO A 162 -41.20 16.52 24.30
N SER A 163 -42.36 16.54 23.62
CA SER A 163 -42.52 17.16 22.29
C SER A 163 -42.42 18.70 22.30
N SER A 164 -42.21 19.30 23.46
CA SER A 164 -41.89 20.73 23.63
C SER A 164 -40.42 21.05 23.42
N VAL A 165 -39.53 20.07 23.52
CA VAL A 165 -38.09 20.28 23.39
C VAL A 165 -37.70 20.49 21.93
N ILE A 166 -37.01 21.61 21.67
CA ILE A 166 -36.55 22.03 20.34
C ILE A 166 -35.06 21.72 20.13
N SER A 167 -34.26 21.72 21.21
CA SER A 167 -32.82 21.51 21.15
C SER A 167 -32.30 20.65 22.30
N ILE A 168 -31.27 19.85 21.99
CA ILE A 168 -30.48 19.09 22.95
C ILE A 168 -29.08 19.71 22.98
N GLY A 169 -28.64 20.13 24.18
CA GLY A 169 -27.37 20.85 24.39
C GLY A 169 -26.13 19.97 24.19
N ASN A 170 -24.98 20.61 24.24
CA ASN A 170 -23.68 19.91 24.18
C ASN A 170 -23.52 19.01 25.40
N TYR A 171 -22.97 17.80 25.21
CA TYR A 171 -22.75 16.81 26.29
C TYR A 171 -24.01 16.47 27.09
N ALA A 172 -25.20 16.81 26.67
CA ALA A 172 -26.43 16.72 27.46
C ALA A 172 -26.65 15.35 28.09
N PHE A 173 -26.36 14.26 27.40
CA PHE A 173 -26.42 12.85 27.87
C PHE A 173 -25.06 12.16 27.85
N SER A 174 -23.97 12.90 27.74
CA SER A 174 -22.63 12.33 27.67
C SER A 174 -22.37 11.41 28.87
N GLY A 175 -21.90 10.19 28.62
CA GLY A 175 -21.58 9.20 29.68
C GLY A 175 -22.81 8.56 30.36
N CYS A 176 -24.00 8.68 29.77
CA CYS A 176 -25.20 7.95 30.21
C CYS A 176 -25.11 6.47 29.74
N SER A 177 -24.13 5.73 30.27
CA SER A 177 -23.82 4.37 29.83
C SER A 177 -24.90 3.32 30.10
N GLY A 178 -25.84 3.60 31.00
CA GLY A 178 -27.00 2.76 31.27
C GLY A 178 -28.16 2.96 30.28
N LEU A 179 -28.13 4.04 29.49
CA LEU A 179 -29.21 4.39 28.57
C LEU A 179 -29.24 3.39 27.39
N THR A 180 -30.34 2.63 27.27
CA THR A 180 -30.46 1.58 26.26
C THR A 180 -31.19 2.02 25.00
N SER A 181 -32.09 3.00 25.16
CA SER A 181 -32.81 3.63 24.05
C SER A 181 -33.22 5.04 24.44
N ILE A 182 -33.40 5.89 23.45
CA ILE A 182 -33.93 7.26 23.61
C ILE A 182 -34.73 7.62 22.37
N ASP A 183 -35.94 8.17 22.59
CA ASP A 183 -36.76 8.72 21.53
C ASP A 183 -36.56 10.22 21.45
N ILE A 184 -36.06 10.69 20.32
CA ILE A 184 -35.92 12.13 20.02
C ILE A 184 -37.18 12.59 19.32
N PRO A 185 -37.97 13.50 19.92
CA PRO A 185 -39.23 13.95 19.35
C PRO A 185 -39.02 14.76 18.06
N SER A 186 -40.05 14.78 17.19
CA SER A 186 -40.02 15.51 15.92
C SER A 186 -40.00 17.04 16.07
N SER A 187 -40.05 17.56 17.28
CA SER A 187 -39.84 18.97 17.58
C SER A 187 -38.35 19.36 17.63
N VAL A 188 -37.45 18.40 17.87
CA VAL A 188 -36.01 18.66 17.97
C VAL A 188 -35.44 18.99 16.60
N THR A 189 -34.74 20.13 16.51
CA THR A 189 -34.12 20.66 15.32
C THR A 189 -32.59 20.59 15.38
N SER A 190 -32.01 20.49 16.59
CA SER A 190 -30.55 20.43 16.78
C SER A 190 -30.15 19.52 17.92
N ILE A 191 -29.05 18.81 17.70
CA ILE A 191 -28.34 17.97 18.66
C ILE A 191 -26.94 18.55 18.82
N GLY A 192 -26.54 18.85 20.06
CA GLY A 192 -25.24 19.45 20.36
C GLY A 192 -24.06 18.53 20.21
N SER A 193 -22.85 19.08 20.27
CA SER A 193 -21.61 18.32 20.21
C SER A 193 -21.50 17.40 21.43
N ASN A 194 -21.02 16.15 21.20
CA ASN A 194 -20.89 15.15 22.24
C ASN A 194 -22.18 14.84 23.02
N ALA A 195 -23.35 15.15 22.48
CA ALA A 195 -24.62 15.04 23.23
C ALA A 195 -24.86 13.64 23.80
N PHE A 196 -24.46 12.58 23.10
CA PHE A 196 -24.57 11.18 23.50
C PHE A 196 -23.19 10.52 23.63
N TRP A 197 -22.12 11.29 23.83
CA TRP A 197 -20.77 10.76 23.93
C TRP A 197 -20.67 9.67 25.02
N ASN A 198 -20.10 8.49 24.69
CA ASN A 198 -19.96 7.33 25.59
C ASN A 198 -21.30 6.84 26.20
N CYS A 199 -22.40 6.96 25.47
CA CYS A 199 -23.66 6.23 25.80
C CYS A 199 -23.52 4.76 25.37
N SER A 200 -22.60 4.02 26.00
CA SER A 200 -22.19 2.67 25.58
C SER A 200 -23.31 1.61 25.65
N GLY A 201 -24.36 1.84 26.44
CA GLY A 201 -25.55 0.99 26.52
C GLY A 201 -26.57 1.20 25.41
N LEU A 202 -26.44 2.31 24.65
CA LEU A 202 -27.41 2.68 23.63
C LEU A 202 -27.33 1.70 22.44
N THR A 203 -28.42 0.96 22.23
CA THR A 203 -28.47 -0.06 21.15
C THR A 203 -29.15 0.44 19.88
N SER A 204 -30.01 1.43 20.01
CA SER A 204 -30.66 2.09 18.89
C SER A 204 -31.06 3.52 19.24
N ILE A 205 -31.10 4.37 18.26
CA ILE A 205 -31.59 5.75 18.36
C ILE A 205 -32.24 6.13 17.02
N ASN A 206 -33.41 6.75 17.11
CA ASN A 206 -34.10 7.29 15.95
C ASN A 206 -33.89 8.82 15.92
N ILE A 207 -33.26 9.33 14.87
CA ILE A 207 -33.06 10.76 14.68
C ILE A 207 -34.14 11.26 13.72
N PRO A 208 -35.09 12.11 14.17
CA PRO A 208 -36.18 12.54 13.32
C PRO A 208 -35.66 13.46 12.18
N SER A 209 -36.40 13.48 11.07
CA SER A 209 -36.07 14.31 9.89
C SER A 209 -36.12 15.83 10.16
N SER A 210 -36.69 16.24 11.29
CA SER A 210 -36.68 17.63 11.76
C SER A 210 -35.29 18.09 12.23
N VAL A 211 -34.40 17.17 12.60
CA VAL A 211 -33.04 17.55 12.99
C VAL A 211 -32.28 18.05 11.77
N THR A 212 -31.87 19.31 11.83
CA THR A 212 -31.12 19.97 10.77
C THR A 212 -29.64 20.15 11.10
N SER A 213 -29.27 19.95 12.36
CA SER A 213 -27.90 20.11 12.85
C SER A 213 -27.56 19.04 13.88
N ILE A 214 -26.43 18.37 13.67
CA ILE A 214 -25.84 17.42 14.63
C ILE A 214 -24.40 17.87 14.86
N GLY A 215 -24.05 18.10 16.11
CA GLY A 215 -22.72 18.55 16.50
C GLY A 215 -21.67 17.44 16.42
N ASP A 216 -20.40 17.83 16.42
CA ASP A 216 -19.27 16.94 16.36
C ASP A 216 -19.28 15.90 17.50
N PHE A 217 -18.89 14.68 17.21
CA PHE A 217 -18.80 13.58 18.17
C PHE A 217 -20.11 13.23 18.90
N ALA A 218 -21.26 13.63 18.36
CA ALA A 218 -22.54 13.52 19.07
C ALA A 218 -22.84 12.08 19.54
N PHE A 219 -22.46 11.05 18.79
CA PHE A 219 -22.67 9.63 19.11
C PHE A 219 -21.37 8.86 19.35
N SER A 220 -20.23 9.57 19.49
CA SER A 220 -18.94 8.91 19.71
C SER A 220 -18.95 8.07 20.99
N GLY A 221 -18.40 6.84 20.91
CA GLY A 221 -18.36 5.90 22.03
C GLY A 221 -19.69 5.19 22.32
N CYS A 222 -20.70 5.31 21.47
CA CYS A 222 -21.93 4.52 21.57
C CYS A 222 -21.67 3.08 21.12
N SER A 223 -20.86 2.34 21.88
CA SER A 223 -20.37 1.01 21.48
C SER A 223 -21.46 -0.08 21.39
N GLY A 224 -22.62 0.12 22.02
CA GLY A 224 -23.78 -0.74 21.90
C GLY A 224 -24.59 -0.54 20.63
N LEU A 225 -24.38 0.58 19.91
CA LEU A 225 -25.17 0.96 18.75
C LEU A 225 -24.86 0.03 17.56
N THR A 226 -25.86 -0.64 17.01
CA THR A 226 -25.70 -1.59 15.91
C THR A 226 -26.03 -1.00 14.55
N SER A 227 -26.92 -0.03 14.52
CA SER A 227 -27.30 0.73 13.32
C SER A 227 -27.83 2.12 13.72
N ILE A 228 -27.76 3.07 12.79
CA ILE A 228 -28.31 4.42 12.95
C ILE A 228 -28.63 5.00 11.58
N ASP A 229 -29.79 5.65 11.48
CA ASP A 229 -30.19 6.41 10.29
C ASP A 229 -29.71 7.85 10.39
N ILE A 230 -28.90 8.29 9.45
CA ILE A 230 -28.41 9.66 9.38
C ILE A 230 -29.42 10.53 8.62
N PRO A 231 -29.93 11.63 9.19
CA PRO A 231 -30.85 12.52 8.47
C PRO A 231 -30.24 13.04 7.17
N SER A 232 -31.03 13.12 6.11
CA SER A 232 -30.61 13.55 4.77
C SER A 232 -30.09 15.00 4.67
N CYS A 233 -30.29 15.80 5.72
CA CYS A 233 -29.77 17.16 5.82
C CYS A 233 -28.29 17.23 6.24
N VAL A 234 -27.72 16.15 6.78
CA VAL A 234 -26.32 16.08 7.20
C VAL A 234 -25.41 16.16 5.96
N THR A 235 -24.47 17.09 5.97
CA THR A 235 -23.52 17.33 4.87
C THR A 235 -22.09 16.97 5.22
N THR A 236 -21.78 16.85 6.51
CA THR A 236 -20.44 16.50 7.01
C THR A 236 -20.55 15.53 8.17
N ILE A 237 -19.61 14.60 8.29
CA ILE A 237 -19.51 13.64 9.38
C ILE A 237 -18.15 13.85 10.04
N ASN A 238 -18.13 14.51 11.23
CA ASN A 238 -16.91 14.80 11.98
C ASN A 238 -16.95 14.12 13.34
N GLY A 239 -16.22 13.04 13.49
CA GLY A 239 -16.15 12.21 14.71
C GLY A 239 -17.49 11.61 15.14
N LEU A 240 -18.53 11.75 14.33
CA LEU A 240 -19.92 11.52 14.73
C LEU A 240 -20.13 10.11 15.31
N PHE A 241 -19.44 9.10 14.75
CA PHE A 241 -19.55 7.70 15.15
C PHE A 241 -18.23 7.12 15.65
N ALA A 242 -17.30 7.97 16.08
CA ALA A 242 -16.03 7.47 16.58
C ALA A 242 -16.26 6.47 17.73
N ASP A 243 -15.50 5.37 17.74
CA ASP A 243 -15.56 4.30 18.74
C ASP A 243 -16.96 3.62 18.92
N CYS A 244 -17.83 3.72 17.89
CA CYS A 244 -19.08 2.93 17.81
C CYS A 244 -18.78 1.49 17.40
N SER A 245 -18.13 0.72 18.26
CA SER A 245 -17.61 -0.61 17.93
C SER A 245 -18.68 -1.67 17.62
N GLY A 246 -19.91 -1.46 18.04
CA GLY A 246 -21.06 -2.32 17.73
C GLY A 246 -21.70 -2.07 16.37
N LEU A 247 -21.36 -0.94 15.72
CA LEU A 247 -21.96 -0.55 14.44
C LEU A 247 -21.54 -1.52 13.34
N THR A 248 -22.52 -2.20 12.72
CA THR A 248 -22.27 -3.22 11.68
C THR A 248 -22.47 -2.71 10.27
N SER A 249 -23.36 -1.76 10.10
CA SER A 249 -23.65 -1.09 8.82
C SER A 249 -24.16 0.33 9.07
N ILE A 250 -23.99 1.20 8.10
CA ILE A 250 -24.50 2.57 8.13
C ILE A 250 -24.68 3.08 6.71
N ASP A 251 -25.81 3.75 6.48
CA ASP A 251 -26.09 4.44 5.22
C ASP A 251 -25.69 5.90 5.30
N ILE A 252 -24.77 6.31 4.45
CA ILE A 252 -24.31 7.72 4.37
C ILE A 252 -25.21 8.47 3.39
N PRO A 253 -25.89 9.55 3.82
CA PRO A 253 -26.74 10.33 2.92
C PRO A 253 -25.98 10.90 1.72
N SER A 254 -26.64 10.93 0.55
CA SER A 254 -26.06 11.43 -0.70
C SER A 254 -25.70 12.93 -0.71
N ARG A 255 -26.05 13.67 0.33
CA ARG A 255 -25.67 15.08 0.52
C ARG A 255 -24.39 15.25 1.33
N VAL A 256 -23.83 14.19 1.89
CA VAL A 256 -22.55 14.25 2.60
C VAL A 256 -21.44 14.49 1.58
N THR A 257 -20.72 15.59 1.76
CA THR A 257 -19.61 16.00 0.87
C THR A 257 -18.24 15.70 1.45
N SER A 258 -18.17 15.44 2.76
CA SER A 258 -16.92 15.16 3.47
C SER A 258 -17.15 14.10 4.57
N ILE A 259 -16.28 13.11 4.61
CA ILE A 259 -16.10 12.23 5.77
C ILE A 259 -14.89 12.79 6.53
N ASP A 260 -15.17 13.60 7.55
CA ASP A 260 -14.13 14.36 8.23
C ASP A 260 -13.36 13.55 9.28
N SER A 261 -12.62 14.24 10.13
CA SER A 261 -11.75 13.61 11.11
C SER A 261 -12.53 12.70 12.06
N TYR A 262 -11.97 11.53 12.31
CA TYR A 262 -12.50 10.52 13.26
C TYR A 262 -13.91 10.00 12.97
N ALA A 263 -14.49 10.28 11.79
CA ALA A 263 -15.90 9.99 11.48
C ALA A 263 -16.39 8.61 11.93
N PHE A 264 -15.62 7.56 11.63
CA PHE A 264 -15.87 6.15 11.97
C PHE A 264 -14.68 5.50 12.69
N ARG A 265 -13.80 6.31 13.32
CA ARG A 265 -12.66 5.77 14.04
C ARG A 265 -13.11 4.71 15.05
N GLY A 266 -12.47 3.55 15.10
CA GLY A 266 -12.77 2.49 16.08
C GLY A 266 -14.10 1.75 15.87
N CYS A 267 -14.79 1.95 14.73
CA CYS A 267 -15.97 1.18 14.35
C CYS A 267 -15.58 -0.25 13.95
N SER A 268 -15.11 -1.03 14.90
CA SER A 268 -14.55 -2.36 14.65
C SER A 268 -15.57 -3.40 14.19
N GLY A 269 -16.86 -3.19 14.43
CA GLY A 269 -17.95 -4.02 13.97
C GLY A 269 -18.36 -3.77 12.51
N LEU A 270 -17.94 -2.63 11.93
CA LEU A 270 -18.34 -2.24 10.57
C LEU A 270 -17.69 -3.15 9.53
N THR A 271 -18.52 -3.88 8.77
CA THR A 271 -18.05 -4.88 7.80
C THR A 271 -17.99 -4.34 6.38
N SER A 272 -18.85 -3.38 6.05
CA SER A 272 -18.90 -2.67 4.77
C SER A 272 -19.48 -1.28 4.97
N ILE A 273 -19.16 -0.38 4.07
CA ILE A 273 -19.72 0.98 4.03
C ILE A 273 -19.72 1.49 2.60
N ASP A 274 -20.85 2.06 2.19
CA ASP A 274 -20.97 2.70 0.88
C ASP A 274 -20.71 4.20 1.02
N ILE A 275 -19.67 4.69 0.36
CA ILE A 275 -19.31 6.10 0.32
C ILE A 275 -20.02 6.76 -0.87
N PRO A 276 -20.92 7.73 -0.66
CA PRO A 276 -21.64 8.36 -1.77
C PRO A 276 -20.70 9.17 -2.67
N SER A 277 -21.07 9.28 -3.95
CA SER A 277 -20.31 10.02 -4.97
C SER A 277 -20.25 11.54 -4.74
N SER A 278 -20.94 12.05 -3.75
CA SER A 278 -20.84 13.44 -3.28
C SER A 278 -19.60 13.70 -2.42
N VAL A 279 -19.00 12.65 -1.84
CA VAL A 279 -17.82 12.78 -0.96
C VAL A 279 -16.59 13.11 -1.78
N THR A 280 -15.91 14.19 -1.41
CA THR A 280 -14.69 14.67 -2.09
C THR A 280 -13.40 14.44 -1.30
N SER A 281 -13.51 14.17 0.00
CA SER A 281 -12.35 13.93 0.87
C SER A 281 -12.65 12.93 1.98
N ILE A 282 -11.62 12.17 2.36
CA ILE A 282 -11.61 11.29 3.53
C ILE A 282 -10.59 11.88 4.52
N GLY A 283 -11.07 12.24 5.71
CA GLY A 283 -10.32 13.01 6.71
C GLY A 283 -9.33 12.19 7.55
N PHE A 284 -8.75 12.87 8.53
CA PHE A 284 -7.79 12.35 9.49
C PHE A 284 -8.44 11.29 10.41
N TYR A 285 -7.85 10.07 10.50
CA TYR A 285 -8.40 8.92 11.25
C TYR A 285 -9.82 8.50 10.88
N ALA A 286 -10.35 8.88 9.72
CA ALA A 286 -11.76 8.71 9.38
C ALA A 286 -12.29 7.28 9.57
N PHE A 287 -11.53 6.26 9.20
CA PHE A 287 -11.82 4.83 9.37
C PHE A 287 -10.76 4.08 10.19
N SER A 288 -9.92 4.81 10.94
CA SER A 288 -8.87 4.16 11.72
C SER A 288 -9.45 3.16 12.72
N GLY A 289 -8.90 1.96 12.76
CA GLY A 289 -9.37 0.89 13.66
C GLY A 289 -10.68 0.21 13.25
N CYS A 290 -11.19 0.44 12.03
CA CYS A 290 -12.31 -0.32 11.48
C CYS A 290 -11.86 -1.74 11.11
N SER A 291 -11.53 -2.54 12.11
CA SER A 291 -10.91 -3.86 11.92
C SER A 291 -11.84 -4.91 11.26
N GLY A 292 -13.15 -4.70 11.33
CA GLY A 292 -14.15 -5.55 10.68
C GLY A 292 -14.31 -5.27 9.19
N LEU A 293 -13.83 -4.10 8.70
CA LEU A 293 -14.03 -3.67 7.32
C LEU A 293 -13.21 -4.56 6.37
N THR A 294 -13.91 -5.29 5.50
CA THR A 294 -13.28 -6.25 4.58
C THR A 294 -13.01 -5.68 3.20
N SER A 295 -13.82 -4.72 2.78
CA SER A 295 -13.69 -3.98 1.54
C SER A 295 -14.29 -2.58 1.68
N ILE A 296 -13.81 -1.65 0.88
CA ILE A 296 -14.36 -0.29 0.77
C ILE A 296 -14.16 0.21 -0.65
N ASP A 297 -15.23 0.76 -1.23
CA ASP A 297 -15.15 1.43 -2.52
C ASP A 297 -15.01 2.95 -2.31
N ILE A 298 -13.88 3.49 -2.74
CA ILE A 298 -13.62 4.94 -2.71
C ILE A 298 -14.13 5.52 -4.02
N PRO A 299 -15.13 6.42 -3.99
CA PRO A 299 -15.70 6.98 -5.21
C PRO A 299 -14.71 7.89 -5.94
N SER A 300 -14.90 8.01 -7.26
CA SER A 300 -14.06 8.84 -8.13
C SER A 300 -14.17 10.35 -7.88
N SER A 301 -15.02 10.78 -6.99
CA SER A 301 -15.11 12.16 -6.48
C SER A 301 -14.05 12.47 -5.42
N VAL A 302 -13.51 11.46 -4.75
CA VAL A 302 -12.51 11.64 -3.69
C VAL A 302 -11.18 12.06 -4.29
N THR A 303 -10.62 13.18 -3.81
CA THR A 303 -9.35 13.74 -4.26
C THR A 303 -8.21 13.59 -3.25
N SER A 304 -8.53 13.33 -1.98
CA SER A 304 -7.55 13.20 -0.91
C SER A 304 -7.94 12.16 0.14
N ILE A 305 -6.95 11.45 0.64
CA ILE A 305 -7.04 10.52 1.78
C ILE A 305 -6.15 11.07 2.89
N GLY A 306 -6.72 11.32 4.07
CA GLY A 306 -6.04 11.94 5.21
C GLY A 306 -5.04 11.01 5.91
N HIS A 307 -4.27 11.61 6.85
CA HIS A 307 -3.35 10.84 7.69
C HIS A 307 -4.14 9.83 8.54
N TYR A 308 -3.60 8.62 8.69
CA TYR A 308 -4.21 7.52 9.46
C TYR A 308 -5.62 7.11 9.01
N ALA A 309 -6.08 7.55 7.83
CA ALA A 309 -7.48 7.39 7.42
C ALA A 309 -8.01 5.97 7.53
N PHE A 310 -7.22 4.97 7.17
CA PHE A 310 -7.52 3.54 7.26
C PHE A 310 -6.54 2.76 8.16
N SER A 311 -5.79 3.48 9.02
CA SER A 311 -4.84 2.82 9.93
C SER A 311 -5.55 1.79 10.81
N GLY A 312 -5.01 0.56 10.88
CA GLY A 312 -5.60 -0.52 11.68
C GLY A 312 -6.86 -1.15 11.09
N CYS A 313 -7.21 -0.89 9.82
CA CYS A 313 -8.24 -1.64 9.10
C CYS A 313 -7.75 -3.06 8.78
N SER A 314 -7.54 -3.85 9.82
CA SER A 314 -6.86 -5.16 9.73
C SER A 314 -7.66 -6.22 8.95
N GLY A 315 -8.97 -6.02 8.77
CA GLY A 315 -9.83 -6.88 7.96
C GLY A 315 -9.76 -6.59 6.46
N LEU A 316 -9.22 -5.41 6.05
CA LEU A 316 -9.25 -4.94 4.67
C LEU A 316 -8.35 -5.81 3.78
N THR A 317 -8.97 -6.57 2.86
CA THR A 317 -8.25 -7.51 1.99
C THR A 317 -7.79 -6.90 0.68
N SER A 318 -8.52 -5.90 0.18
CA SER A 318 -8.20 -5.15 -1.02
C SER A 318 -8.72 -3.72 -0.91
N ILE A 319 -8.08 -2.81 -1.61
CA ILE A 319 -8.53 -1.42 -1.76
C ILE A 319 -8.28 -0.94 -3.18
N ASN A 320 -9.27 -0.27 -3.75
CA ASN A 320 -9.13 0.44 -5.00
C ASN A 320 -8.99 1.94 -4.71
N ILE A 321 -7.83 2.51 -5.00
CA ILE A 321 -7.58 3.95 -4.90
C ILE A 321 -7.85 4.56 -6.27
N PRO A 322 -8.90 5.38 -6.44
CA PRO A 322 -9.25 5.93 -7.74
C PRO A 322 -8.21 6.95 -8.23
N SER A 323 -8.13 7.13 -9.54
CA SER A 323 -7.20 8.08 -10.17
C SER A 323 -7.49 9.55 -9.89
N SER A 324 -8.61 9.85 -9.27
CA SER A 324 -8.94 11.18 -8.74
C SER A 324 -8.15 11.55 -7.48
N VAL A 325 -7.71 10.55 -6.71
CA VAL A 325 -6.91 10.78 -5.51
C VAL A 325 -5.53 11.27 -5.91
N THR A 326 -5.18 12.47 -5.48
CA THR A 326 -3.88 13.12 -5.73
C THR A 326 -2.97 13.15 -4.51
N SER A 327 -3.51 12.88 -3.32
CA SER A 327 -2.74 12.85 -2.08
C SER A 327 -3.21 11.74 -1.12
N ILE A 328 -2.24 11.09 -0.51
CA ILE A 328 -2.41 10.14 0.57
C ILE A 328 -1.63 10.69 1.77
N GLY A 329 -2.20 10.64 2.96
CA GLY A 329 -1.54 11.11 4.19
C GLY A 329 -0.62 10.06 4.81
N ASP A 330 0.25 10.50 5.73
CA ASP A 330 1.11 9.59 6.50
C ASP A 330 0.26 8.56 7.26
N HIS A 331 0.78 7.35 7.40
CA HIS A 331 0.11 6.25 8.10
C HIS A 331 -1.28 5.87 7.53
N ALA A 332 -1.64 6.32 6.33
CA ALA A 332 -3.01 6.19 5.82
C ALA A 332 -3.54 4.75 5.81
N PHE A 333 -2.71 3.77 5.54
CA PHE A 333 -3.03 2.33 5.51
C PHE A 333 -2.14 1.51 6.47
N GLU A 334 -1.56 2.17 7.48
CA GLU A 334 -0.77 1.50 8.51
C GLU A 334 -1.56 0.33 9.12
N LYS A 335 -0.91 -0.83 9.28
CA LYS A 335 -1.52 -2.05 9.88
C LYS A 335 -2.79 -2.56 9.19
N CYS A 336 -2.95 -2.30 7.88
CA CYS A 336 -3.91 -3.01 7.05
C CYS A 336 -3.39 -4.44 6.80
N SER A 337 -3.34 -5.25 7.86
CA SER A 337 -2.61 -6.51 7.89
C SER A 337 -3.18 -7.62 7.01
N SER A 338 -4.41 -7.48 6.50
CA SER A 338 -5.02 -8.42 5.55
C SER A 338 -4.89 -7.99 4.08
N LEU A 339 -4.36 -6.79 3.81
CA LEU A 339 -4.19 -6.29 2.44
C LEU A 339 -3.18 -7.15 1.68
N THR A 340 -3.60 -7.74 0.54
CA THR A 340 -2.78 -8.70 -0.21
C THR A 340 -2.08 -8.09 -1.43
N SER A 341 -2.68 -7.10 -2.06
CA SER A 341 -2.13 -6.43 -3.24
C SER A 341 -2.47 -4.95 -3.24
N LEU A 342 -1.61 -4.16 -3.86
CA LEU A 342 -1.77 -2.71 -3.92
C LEU A 342 -1.44 -2.20 -5.32
N VAL A 343 -2.34 -1.40 -5.88
CA VAL A 343 -2.10 -0.63 -7.11
C VAL A 343 -2.13 0.85 -6.75
N ILE A 344 -1.00 1.52 -6.91
CA ILE A 344 -0.89 2.97 -6.71
C ILE A 344 -1.32 3.66 -8.01
N PRO A 345 -2.31 4.55 -8.00
CA PRO A 345 -2.77 5.24 -9.21
C PRO A 345 -1.72 6.24 -9.73
N SER A 346 -1.77 6.55 -11.02
CA SER A 346 -0.83 7.47 -11.68
C SER A 346 -0.92 8.92 -11.21
N SER A 347 -1.96 9.27 -10.50
CA SER A 347 -2.14 10.58 -9.86
C SER A 347 -1.30 10.78 -8.59
N ILE A 348 -0.73 9.71 -8.04
CA ILE A 348 0.11 9.75 -6.83
C ILE A 348 1.57 9.84 -7.24
N TYR A 349 2.23 10.93 -6.87
CA TYR A 349 3.64 11.20 -7.14
C TYR A 349 4.57 10.87 -5.96
N SER A 350 4.01 10.68 -4.77
CA SER A 350 4.78 10.38 -3.55
C SER A 350 4.01 9.43 -2.65
N ILE A 351 4.68 8.40 -2.15
CA ILE A 351 4.17 7.57 -1.06
C ILE A 351 4.64 8.23 0.24
N PRO A 352 3.74 8.59 1.15
CA PRO A 352 4.11 9.26 2.40
C PRO A 352 4.71 8.31 3.44
N ASP A 353 5.17 8.90 4.54
CA ASP A 353 5.77 8.16 5.65
C ASP A 353 4.77 7.18 6.26
N TYR A 354 5.23 5.96 6.56
CA TYR A 354 4.45 4.88 7.19
C TYR A 354 3.15 4.50 6.46
N ALA A 355 2.94 4.91 5.21
CA ALA A 355 1.66 4.77 4.52
C ALA A 355 1.12 3.34 4.53
N PHE A 356 1.97 2.33 4.40
CA PHE A 356 1.65 0.90 4.40
C PHE A 356 2.47 0.11 5.44
N TYR A 357 2.85 0.79 6.53
CA TYR A 357 3.58 0.17 7.64
C TYR A 357 2.80 -1.03 8.21
N ASP A 358 3.48 -2.16 8.43
CA ASP A 358 2.89 -3.40 8.96
C ASP A 358 1.69 -3.96 8.14
N CYS A 359 1.66 -3.75 6.81
CA CYS A 359 0.77 -4.46 5.91
C CYS A 359 1.30 -5.90 5.70
N THR A 360 1.18 -6.74 6.71
CA THR A 360 1.91 -8.01 6.82
C THR A 360 1.57 -9.04 5.74
N LYS A 361 0.36 -9.00 5.13
CA LYS A 361 -0.03 -9.91 4.05
C LYS A 361 0.16 -9.31 2.65
N LEU A 362 0.74 -8.12 2.52
CA LEU A 362 0.98 -7.51 1.21
C LEU A 362 2.04 -8.29 0.45
N ILE A 363 1.64 -8.92 -0.68
CA ILE A 363 2.51 -9.78 -1.50
C ILE A 363 3.15 -8.98 -2.63
N SER A 364 2.38 -8.05 -3.24
CA SER A 364 2.84 -7.30 -4.40
C SER A 364 2.35 -5.86 -4.42
N ILE A 365 3.15 -4.99 -5.03
CA ILE A 365 2.86 -3.57 -5.21
C ILE A 365 3.09 -3.21 -6.68
N LYS A 366 2.14 -2.48 -7.26
CA LYS A 366 2.30 -1.88 -8.58
C LYS A 366 2.42 -0.37 -8.45
N PHE A 367 3.61 0.15 -8.74
CA PHE A 367 3.88 1.59 -8.76
C PHE A 367 3.56 2.22 -10.12
N PRO A 368 3.10 3.49 -10.15
CA PRO A 368 3.00 4.26 -11.39
C PRO A 368 4.39 4.65 -11.90
N LEU A 369 4.49 4.89 -13.21
CA LEU A 369 5.78 5.25 -13.85
C LEU A 369 6.31 6.63 -13.42
N GLU A 370 5.45 7.50 -12.92
CA GLU A 370 5.77 8.91 -12.60
C GLU A 370 6.04 9.16 -11.11
N ILE A 371 6.05 8.11 -10.29
CA ILE A 371 6.28 8.27 -8.85
C ILE A 371 7.68 8.83 -8.57
N LYS A 372 7.79 9.81 -7.67
CA LYS A 372 9.02 10.56 -7.37
C LYS A 372 9.69 10.18 -6.05
N SER A 373 8.89 9.77 -5.07
CA SER A 373 9.43 9.47 -3.75
C SER A 373 8.68 8.39 -3.01
N ILE A 374 9.39 7.70 -2.14
CA ILE A 374 8.84 6.77 -1.15
C ILE A 374 9.33 7.26 0.22
N GLY A 375 8.40 7.48 1.14
CA GLY A 375 8.64 8.02 2.48
C GLY A 375 9.30 7.03 3.44
N ASN A 376 9.59 7.53 4.65
CA ASN A 376 10.19 6.73 5.71
C ASN A 376 9.24 5.61 6.15
N SER A 377 9.77 4.41 6.35
CA SER A 377 9.01 3.24 6.83
C SER A 377 7.73 2.95 6.02
N ALA A 378 7.64 3.42 4.77
CA ALA A 378 6.41 3.36 3.99
C ALA A 378 5.89 1.94 3.79
N PHE A 379 6.76 0.94 3.68
CA PHE A 379 6.45 -0.50 3.57
C PHE A 379 7.18 -1.34 4.63
N GLN A 380 7.63 -0.72 5.72
CA GLN A 380 8.27 -1.45 6.80
C GLN A 380 7.31 -2.49 7.39
N GLY A 381 7.81 -3.70 7.63
CA GLY A 381 7.00 -4.78 8.20
C GLY A 381 6.02 -5.45 7.23
N CYS A 382 6.11 -5.19 5.92
CA CYS A 382 5.37 -5.92 4.89
C CYS A 382 5.97 -7.33 4.72
N THR A 383 5.74 -8.20 5.70
CA THR A 383 6.46 -9.48 5.85
C THR A 383 6.23 -10.48 4.71
N SER A 384 5.12 -10.35 3.97
CA SER A 384 4.79 -11.23 2.82
C SER A 384 5.24 -10.67 1.47
N LEU A 385 5.85 -9.47 1.42
CA LEU A 385 6.26 -8.83 0.18
C LEU A 385 7.42 -9.59 -0.46
N GLU A 386 7.21 -10.19 -1.65
CA GLU A 386 8.15 -11.11 -2.28
C GLU A 386 9.17 -10.42 -3.19
N SER A 387 8.73 -9.42 -3.94
CA SER A 387 9.60 -8.67 -4.84
C SER A 387 9.12 -7.24 -5.03
N VAL A 388 10.06 -6.33 -5.28
CA VAL A 388 9.77 -4.91 -5.52
C VAL A 388 10.57 -4.41 -6.72
N LYS A 389 9.86 -3.90 -7.72
CA LYS A 389 10.48 -3.19 -8.86
C LYS A 389 10.17 -1.70 -8.74
N LEU A 390 11.17 -0.92 -8.38
CA LEU A 390 11.06 0.53 -8.25
C LEU A 390 11.23 1.20 -9.62
N PRO A 391 10.32 2.09 -10.03
CA PRO A 391 10.47 2.84 -11.29
C PRO A 391 11.67 3.81 -11.25
N ASN A 392 12.30 4.02 -12.41
CA ASN A 392 13.43 4.96 -12.53
C ASN A 392 13.05 6.44 -12.34
N SER A 393 11.76 6.76 -12.27
CA SER A 393 11.27 8.10 -11.93
C SER A 393 11.50 8.49 -10.47
N ILE A 394 11.77 7.51 -9.58
CA ILE A 394 12.01 7.77 -8.16
C ILE A 394 13.35 8.50 -7.98
N GLU A 395 13.29 9.61 -7.28
CA GLU A 395 14.41 10.50 -6.98
C GLU A 395 14.85 10.38 -5.51
N SER A 396 13.95 9.92 -4.62
CA SER A 396 14.26 9.75 -3.19
C SER A 396 13.56 8.55 -2.56
N LEU A 397 14.28 7.92 -1.64
CA LEU A 397 13.81 6.80 -0.83
C LEU A 397 13.97 7.18 0.65
N GLY A 398 12.99 6.85 1.47
CA GLY A 398 13.01 7.10 2.91
C GLY A 398 13.75 6.02 3.70
N SER A 399 14.15 6.39 4.92
CA SER A 399 14.74 5.44 5.88
C SER A 399 13.76 4.32 6.18
N GLU A 400 14.27 3.08 6.32
CA GLU A 400 13.49 1.90 6.67
C GLU A 400 12.35 1.58 5.69
N ALA A 401 12.35 2.14 4.48
CA ALA A 401 11.22 2.08 3.56
C ALA A 401 10.74 0.65 3.28
N PHE A 402 11.62 -0.34 3.28
CA PHE A 402 11.32 -1.77 3.11
C PHE A 402 11.92 -2.64 4.23
N ALA A 403 12.22 -2.05 5.39
CA ALA A 403 12.76 -2.82 6.51
C ALA A 403 11.76 -3.87 7.01
N GLY A 404 12.25 -5.05 7.38
CA GLY A 404 11.39 -6.13 7.90
C GLY A 404 10.49 -6.80 6.87
N CYS A 405 10.75 -6.63 5.56
CA CYS A 405 10.09 -7.39 4.50
C CYS A 405 10.70 -8.80 4.44
N LEU A 406 10.22 -9.70 5.31
CA LEU A 406 10.86 -11.00 5.56
C LEU A 406 10.84 -11.94 4.35
N SER A 407 9.89 -11.77 3.43
CA SER A 407 9.76 -12.58 2.20
C SER A 407 10.43 -11.93 0.98
N LEU A 408 11.03 -10.74 1.12
CA LEU A 408 11.60 -10.00 0.00
C LEU A 408 12.86 -10.70 -0.54
N THR A 409 12.71 -11.31 -1.71
CA THR A 409 13.80 -12.04 -2.39
C THR A 409 14.65 -11.14 -3.29
N SER A 410 14.04 -10.09 -3.85
CA SER A 410 14.70 -9.13 -4.74
C SER A 410 14.08 -7.74 -4.67
N ILE A 411 14.92 -6.73 -4.82
CA ILE A 411 14.53 -5.33 -4.99
C ILE A 411 15.45 -4.66 -6.00
N THR A 412 14.86 -3.96 -6.97
CA THR A 412 15.63 -3.20 -7.97
C THR A 412 15.60 -1.73 -7.62
N LEU A 413 16.78 -1.15 -7.40
CA LEU A 413 16.90 0.29 -7.11
C LEU A 413 16.76 1.13 -8.39
N PRO A 414 16.14 2.31 -8.31
CA PRO A 414 16.04 3.23 -9.44
C PRO A 414 17.42 3.73 -9.87
N SER A 415 17.62 3.89 -11.20
CA SER A 415 18.90 4.35 -11.75
C SER A 415 19.24 5.82 -11.46
N ASN A 416 18.31 6.59 -10.89
CA ASN A 416 18.46 8.03 -10.67
C ASN A 416 18.65 8.42 -9.19
N ILE A 417 18.58 7.47 -8.25
CA ILE A 417 18.77 7.81 -6.84
C ILE A 417 20.24 8.11 -6.55
N GLU A 418 20.47 9.11 -5.69
CA GLU A 418 21.81 9.44 -5.21
C GLU A 418 22.14 8.85 -3.83
N ILE A 419 21.12 8.41 -3.09
CA ILE A 419 21.25 7.99 -1.70
C ILE A 419 20.54 6.67 -1.48
N VAL A 420 21.21 5.68 -0.87
CA VAL A 420 20.59 4.54 -0.22
C VAL A 420 20.42 4.91 1.27
N PRO A 421 19.17 5.05 1.75
CA PRO A 421 18.94 5.59 3.09
C PRO A 421 19.22 4.59 4.21
N PRO A 422 19.23 5.06 5.47
CA PRO A 422 19.46 4.20 6.63
C PRO A 422 18.41 3.08 6.71
N TYR A 423 18.88 1.89 7.08
CA TYR A 423 18.04 0.71 7.31
C TYR A 423 17.09 0.36 6.15
N PHE A 424 17.39 0.77 4.94
CA PHE A 424 16.52 0.72 3.76
C PHE A 424 15.80 -0.64 3.58
N VAL A 425 16.56 -1.75 3.62
CA VAL A 425 16.06 -3.13 3.56
C VAL A 425 16.50 -3.95 4.79
N ALA A 426 16.68 -3.29 5.94
CA ALA A 426 17.08 -3.98 7.16
C ALA A 426 16.10 -5.11 7.52
N ASN A 427 16.62 -6.22 8.05
CA ASN A 427 15.84 -7.41 8.40
C ASN A 427 15.12 -8.12 7.22
N CYS A 428 15.50 -7.87 5.96
CA CYS A 428 15.04 -8.64 4.81
C CYS A 428 15.78 -10.00 4.77
N SER A 429 15.30 -10.94 5.59
CA SER A 429 16.04 -12.16 5.95
C SER A 429 16.24 -13.15 4.81
N VAL A 430 15.49 -13.02 3.69
CA VAL A 430 15.61 -13.88 2.50
C VAL A 430 16.15 -13.17 1.26
N LEU A 431 16.50 -11.88 1.37
CA LEU A 431 17.09 -11.11 0.28
C LEU A 431 18.45 -11.70 -0.10
N LYS A 432 18.63 -12.07 -1.37
CA LYS A 432 19.83 -12.77 -1.86
C LYS A 432 20.87 -11.82 -2.43
N SER A 433 20.45 -10.73 -3.06
CA SER A 433 21.34 -9.77 -3.70
C SER A 433 20.71 -8.39 -3.76
N ILE A 434 21.56 -7.39 -3.88
CA ILE A 434 21.15 -6.02 -4.17
C ILE A 434 22.14 -5.37 -5.12
N GLU A 435 21.62 -4.63 -6.09
CA GLU A 435 22.39 -3.85 -7.04
C GLU A 435 22.29 -2.37 -6.71
N ILE A 436 23.45 -1.71 -6.54
CA ILE A 436 23.58 -0.28 -6.26
C ILE A 436 23.96 0.40 -7.57
N PRO A 437 23.07 1.22 -8.15
CA PRO A 437 23.29 1.87 -9.43
C PRO A 437 24.42 2.90 -9.37
N VAL A 438 24.97 3.24 -10.54
CA VAL A 438 26.09 4.20 -10.68
C VAL A 438 25.78 5.61 -10.15
N SER A 439 24.50 5.97 -10.10
CA SER A 439 24.04 7.27 -9.59
C SER A 439 24.21 7.44 -8.08
N VAL A 440 24.33 6.34 -7.34
CA VAL A 440 24.42 6.39 -5.87
C VAL A 440 25.76 6.94 -5.43
N LYS A 441 25.72 8.06 -4.73
CA LYS A 441 26.87 8.76 -4.14
C LYS A 441 27.05 8.46 -2.66
N THR A 442 25.97 8.03 -1.99
CA THR A 442 26.00 7.81 -0.53
C THR A 442 25.18 6.59 -0.15
N VAL A 443 25.72 5.77 0.73
CA VAL A 443 25.02 4.66 1.39
C VAL A 443 25.10 4.89 2.90
N TRP A 444 23.94 4.82 3.57
CA TRP A 444 23.88 5.06 5.01
C TRP A 444 23.99 3.78 5.83
N SER A 445 24.36 3.93 7.09
CA SER A 445 24.52 2.85 8.04
C SER A 445 23.25 1.99 8.16
N GLY A 446 23.43 0.69 8.35
CA GLY A 446 22.36 -0.27 8.52
C GLY A 446 21.52 -0.53 7.28
N ALA A 447 21.85 0.01 6.10
CA ALA A 447 21.05 -0.14 4.89
C ALA A 447 20.68 -1.60 4.59
N PHE A 448 21.57 -2.55 4.93
CA PHE A 448 21.42 -4.00 4.73
C PHE A 448 21.51 -4.78 6.06
N TYR A 449 21.20 -4.14 7.18
CA TYR A 449 21.30 -4.74 8.50
C TYR A 449 20.41 -5.97 8.62
N GLN A 450 20.93 -7.08 9.21
CA GLN A 450 20.21 -8.34 9.40
C GLN A 450 19.66 -9.00 8.10
N CYS A 451 20.23 -8.70 6.93
CA CYS A 451 19.92 -9.42 5.69
C CYS A 451 20.67 -10.77 5.65
N LYS A 452 20.24 -11.73 6.45
CA LYS A 452 20.99 -12.96 6.77
C LYS A 452 21.32 -13.85 5.58
N THR A 453 20.56 -13.78 4.50
CA THR A 453 20.79 -14.58 3.29
C THR A 453 21.42 -13.80 2.15
N LEU A 454 21.77 -12.54 2.38
CA LEU A 454 22.42 -11.70 1.37
C LEU A 454 23.78 -12.29 1.03
N LYS A 455 23.97 -12.67 -0.24
CA LYS A 455 25.19 -13.27 -0.75
C LYS A 455 26.05 -12.28 -1.54
N SER A 456 25.41 -11.23 -2.06
CA SER A 456 26.12 -10.27 -2.92
C SER A 456 25.56 -8.87 -2.89
N ILE A 457 26.46 -7.91 -2.95
CA ILE A 457 26.17 -6.50 -3.20
C ILE A 457 26.95 -6.12 -4.46
N ILE A 458 26.26 -5.51 -5.43
CA ILE A 458 26.89 -5.00 -6.65
C ILE A 458 26.88 -3.50 -6.58
N CYS A 459 28.03 -2.90 -6.74
CA CYS A 459 28.17 -1.47 -6.89
C CYS A 459 28.63 -1.17 -8.32
N ASN A 460 27.79 -0.52 -9.09
CA ASN A 460 28.07 -0.20 -10.51
C ASN A 460 28.95 1.07 -10.68
N SER A 461 29.29 1.75 -9.60
CA SER A 461 30.15 2.94 -9.63
C SER A 461 31.63 2.60 -9.68
N LEU A 462 32.40 3.39 -10.44
CA LEU A 462 33.87 3.31 -10.45
C LEU A 462 34.50 3.88 -9.16
N GLU A 463 33.80 4.75 -8.46
CA GLU A 463 34.17 5.24 -7.13
C GLU A 463 33.22 4.70 -6.08
N ALA A 464 33.74 4.22 -4.95
CA ALA A 464 32.93 3.72 -3.87
C ALA A 464 31.99 4.81 -3.35
N PRO A 465 30.68 4.56 -3.22
CA PRO A 465 29.76 5.49 -2.58
C PRO A 465 30.22 5.84 -1.17
N ALA A 466 30.12 7.12 -0.79
CA ALA A 466 30.45 7.57 0.56
C ALA A 466 29.57 6.88 1.60
N PHE A 467 30.17 6.37 2.64
CA PHE A 467 29.44 5.82 3.78
C PHE A 467 29.11 6.93 4.79
N ARG A 468 27.86 6.97 5.24
CA ARG A 468 27.36 7.91 6.24
C ARG A 468 26.78 7.19 7.43
N GLN A 469 27.11 7.68 8.62
CA GLN A 469 26.57 7.18 9.89
C GLN A 469 25.42 8.07 10.36
N ILE A 470 24.43 7.46 11.02
CA ILE A 470 23.38 8.23 11.70
C ILE A 470 24.01 8.80 12.98
N PRO A 471 23.99 10.13 13.18
CA PRO A 471 24.48 10.72 14.42
C PRO A 471 23.52 10.39 15.57
N ILE A 472 23.73 9.29 16.30
CA ILE A 472 22.91 8.93 17.45
C ILE A 472 23.80 8.92 18.71
N SER A 473 23.24 9.47 19.80
CA SER A 473 23.86 9.56 21.11
C SER A 473 23.77 8.28 21.96
N SER A 474 23.29 7.15 21.43
CA SER A 474 23.15 5.91 22.17
C SER A 474 24.02 4.78 21.65
N ALA A 475 24.59 3.97 22.56
CA ALA A 475 25.60 2.95 22.34
C ALA A 475 25.15 1.71 21.52
N VAL A 476 24.07 1.78 20.74
CA VAL A 476 23.50 0.66 19.96
C VAL A 476 23.61 0.91 18.44
N CYS A 477 24.38 1.90 18.00
CA CYS A 477 24.51 2.17 16.59
C CYS A 477 25.57 1.31 15.93
N ASN A 478 25.09 0.50 15.01
CA ASN A 478 25.93 -0.28 14.13
C ASN A 478 26.57 0.64 13.08
N ASP A 479 27.85 0.91 13.24
CA ASP A 479 28.70 1.69 12.31
C ASP A 479 28.92 0.96 10.97
N TYR A 480 28.02 0.04 10.59
CA TYR A 480 28.22 -0.87 9.49
C TYR A 480 27.05 -0.84 8.52
N LEU A 481 27.31 -1.15 7.25
CA LEU A 481 26.25 -1.40 6.25
C LEU A 481 25.40 -2.63 6.61
N CYS A 482 26.05 -3.66 7.13
CA CYS A 482 25.50 -4.86 7.76
C CYS A 482 26.45 -5.32 8.87
N GLU A 483 26.10 -6.32 9.67
CA GLU A 483 26.99 -6.83 10.71
C GLU A 483 28.32 -7.33 10.12
N PRO A 484 29.47 -7.04 10.74
CA PRO A 484 30.79 -7.40 10.22
C PRO A 484 30.94 -8.92 9.98
N ALA A 485 30.36 -9.74 10.83
CA ALA A 485 30.37 -11.20 10.66
C ALA A 485 29.59 -11.65 9.42
N LEU A 486 28.55 -10.96 9.05
CA LEU A 486 27.79 -11.19 7.84
C LEU A 486 28.49 -10.60 6.61
N ALA A 487 29.06 -9.40 6.72
CA ALA A 487 29.78 -8.73 5.63
C ALA A 487 30.87 -9.61 5.03
N SER A 488 31.63 -10.32 5.86
CA SER A 488 32.69 -11.24 5.41
C SER A 488 32.20 -12.45 4.59
N GLN A 489 30.92 -12.71 4.59
CA GLN A 489 30.27 -13.79 3.82
C GLN A 489 29.59 -13.27 2.54
N ILE A 490 29.42 -11.94 2.41
CA ILE A 490 28.80 -11.30 1.27
C ILE A 490 29.87 -10.91 0.28
N THR A 491 29.69 -11.25 -0.98
CA THR A 491 30.61 -10.83 -2.04
C THR A 491 30.25 -9.45 -2.55
N LEU A 492 31.25 -8.56 -2.58
CA LEU A 492 31.15 -7.25 -3.19
C LEU A 492 31.62 -7.31 -4.65
N VAL A 493 30.75 -6.96 -5.56
CA VAL A 493 31.05 -6.90 -7.00
C VAL A 493 31.17 -5.44 -7.42
N THR A 494 32.28 -5.07 -8.05
CA THR A 494 32.57 -3.70 -8.51
C THR A 494 33.09 -3.73 -9.94
N PRO A 495 32.97 -2.63 -10.70
CA PRO A 495 33.56 -2.53 -12.04
C PRO A 495 35.08 -2.71 -12.01
N LYS A 496 35.66 -3.17 -13.11
CA LYS A 496 37.12 -3.27 -13.25
C LYS A 496 37.77 -1.88 -13.14
N GLY A 497 38.75 -1.77 -12.26
CA GLY A 497 39.44 -0.50 -12.01
C GLY A 497 38.76 0.45 -11.02
N ALA A 498 37.70 -0.04 -10.36
CA ALA A 498 37.00 0.72 -9.31
C ALA A 498 37.94 1.05 -8.13
N VAL A 499 37.76 2.22 -7.54
CA VAL A 499 38.58 2.76 -6.43
C VAL A 499 37.73 3.04 -5.20
N GLY A 500 38.37 3.11 -4.02
CA GLY A 500 37.71 3.42 -2.75
C GLY A 500 37.04 2.21 -2.05
N TYR A 501 36.95 1.07 -2.69
CA TYR A 501 36.32 -0.14 -2.12
C TYR A 501 37.25 -0.94 -1.19
N THR A 502 38.50 -0.53 -1.08
CA THR A 502 39.50 -1.11 -0.14
C THR A 502 39.43 -0.50 1.25
N GLU A 503 38.63 0.54 1.44
CA GLU A 503 38.42 1.22 2.71
C GLU A 503 37.13 0.77 3.40
N ALA A 504 37.06 0.91 4.74
CA ALA A 504 35.84 0.61 5.48
C ALA A 504 34.67 1.51 5.10
N PRO A 505 33.43 0.98 5.06
CA PRO A 505 33.04 -0.39 5.38
C PRO A 505 33.14 -1.37 4.20
N TRP A 506 33.47 -0.91 2.99
CA TRP A 506 33.46 -1.72 1.77
C TRP A 506 34.49 -2.86 1.83
N SER A 507 35.63 -2.63 2.49
CA SER A 507 36.68 -3.64 2.69
C SER A 507 36.28 -4.85 3.55
N TYR A 508 35.14 -4.79 4.22
CA TYR A 508 34.64 -5.91 5.02
C TYR A 508 33.99 -7.03 4.17
N PHE A 509 33.66 -6.72 2.93
CA PHE A 509 33.01 -7.66 2.02
C PHE A 509 34.01 -8.54 1.29
N LYS A 510 33.57 -9.76 0.94
CA LYS A 510 34.41 -10.72 0.21
C LYS A 510 34.56 -10.28 -1.26
N ALA A 511 35.76 -10.37 -1.80
CA ALA A 511 36.01 -10.16 -3.23
C ALA A 511 35.34 -11.30 -4.06
N PRO A 512 34.88 -10.99 -5.29
CA PRO A 512 34.27 -11.98 -6.16
C PRO A 512 35.27 -13.08 -6.59
N GLU A 513 34.78 -14.31 -6.67
CA GLU A 513 35.55 -15.43 -7.21
C GLU A 513 35.26 -15.60 -8.72
N ALA A 514 36.22 -16.17 -9.46
CA ALA A 514 36.00 -16.51 -10.86
C ALA A 514 35.02 -17.70 -10.97
N LEU A 515 34.01 -17.56 -11.80
CA LEU A 515 33.03 -18.61 -12.10
C LEU A 515 33.35 -19.28 -13.46
N ARG A 516 33.36 -20.58 -13.50
CA ARG A 516 33.53 -21.34 -14.74
C ARG A 516 32.23 -22.08 -15.06
N LEU A 517 31.58 -21.71 -16.15
CA LEU A 517 30.42 -22.41 -16.69
C LEU A 517 30.88 -23.41 -17.76
N THR A 518 30.31 -24.62 -17.72
CA THR A 518 30.53 -25.66 -18.73
C THR A 518 29.19 -26.18 -19.22
N ASP A 519 29.15 -26.77 -20.41
CA ASP A 519 27.97 -27.47 -20.95
C ASP A 519 27.43 -28.57 -20.00
N GLU A 520 28.23 -28.99 -19.06
CA GLU A 520 27.95 -30.14 -18.15
C GLU A 520 27.48 -29.65 -16.78
N ASN A 521 27.54 -28.34 -16.48
CA ASN A 521 26.97 -27.82 -15.27
C ASN A 521 25.45 -28.02 -15.30
N ALA A 522 24.97 -28.93 -14.49
CA ALA A 522 23.58 -29.41 -14.57
C ALA A 522 22.54 -28.36 -14.16
N SER A 523 22.89 -27.41 -13.30
CA SER A 523 22.03 -26.31 -12.89
C SER A 523 22.81 -25.18 -12.20
N LEU A 524 22.35 -23.96 -12.36
CA LEU A 524 22.58 -22.87 -11.43
C LEU A 524 21.29 -22.71 -10.63
N ASP A 525 21.37 -22.64 -9.31
CA ASP A 525 20.18 -22.32 -8.51
C ASP A 525 19.71 -20.91 -8.78
N ALA A 526 18.39 -20.66 -8.70
CA ALA A 526 17.87 -19.30 -8.76
C ALA A 526 18.53 -18.43 -7.68
N GLY A 527 19.08 -17.30 -8.06
CA GLY A 527 19.78 -16.39 -7.15
C GLY A 527 20.78 -15.50 -7.86
N ALA A 528 21.42 -14.65 -7.08
CA ALA A 528 22.44 -13.76 -7.57
C ALA A 528 23.83 -14.35 -7.32
N TYR A 529 24.61 -14.47 -8.37
CA TYR A 529 25.98 -14.97 -8.34
C TYR A 529 26.95 -13.82 -8.59
N PRO A 530 27.74 -13.43 -7.58
CA PRO A 530 28.80 -12.45 -7.80
C PRO A 530 29.93 -13.10 -8.58
N ILE A 531 30.33 -12.46 -9.67
CA ILE A 531 31.36 -13.02 -10.55
C ILE A 531 32.43 -11.96 -10.80
N GLY A 532 33.68 -12.27 -10.43
CA GLY A 532 34.83 -11.47 -10.81
C GLY A 532 35.20 -11.64 -12.28
N SER A 533 35.03 -12.83 -12.80
CA SER A 533 35.08 -13.16 -14.22
C SER A 533 34.26 -14.41 -14.48
N LEU A 534 33.57 -14.45 -15.60
CA LEU A 534 32.85 -15.63 -16.06
C LEU A 534 33.54 -16.18 -17.30
N THR A 535 34.02 -17.42 -17.23
CA THR A 535 34.51 -18.12 -18.41
C THR A 535 33.53 -19.22 -18.78
N TYR A 536 33.00 -19.12 -20.00
CA TYR A 536 32.17 -20.17 -20.60
C TYR A 536 33.04 -21.13 -21.39
N TYR A 537 33.14 -22.36 -20.92
CA TYR A 537 33.91 -23.43 -21.55
C TYR A 537 32.99 -24.46 -22.15
N ARG A 538 33.21 -24.76 -23.42
CA ARG A 538 32.46 -25.77 -24.18
C ARG A 538 33.43 -26.77 -24.81
N SER A 539 33.26 -28.04 -24.52
CA SER A 539 34.18 -29.15 -24.91
C SER A 539 34.34 -29.33 -26.43
N ASN A 540 33.48 -28.70 -27.25
CA ASN A 540 33.47 -28.89 -28.71
C ASN A 540 33.41 -27.54 -29.48
N MET A 541 33.87 -26.44 -28.91
CA MET A 541 34.03 -25.21 -29.65
C MET A 541 35.22 -25.34 -30.60
N THR A 542 34.98 -25.13 -31.89
CA THR A 542 36.02 -25.18 -32.92
C THR A 542 36.27 -23.77 -33.38
N SER A 543 37.53 -23.37 -33.45
CA SER A 543 37.96 -22.07 -33.99
C SER A 543 37.31 -21.79 -35.33
N GLY A 544 36.80 -20.57 -35.51
CA GLY A 544 36.12 -20.12 -36.72
C GLY A 544 34.71 -20.71 -36.97
N SER A 545 34.23 -21.58 -36.03
CA SER A 545 32.91 -22.20 -36.15
C SER A 545 31.80 -21.36 -35.52
N TYR A 546 30.54 -21.73 -35.83
CA TYR A 546 29.38 -21.15 -35.17
C TYR A 546 29.02 -21.95 -33.93
N ALA A 547 28.65 -21.23 -32.89
CA ALA A 547 28.17 -21.81 -31.63
C ALA A 547 26.89 -21.09 -31.14
N THR A 548 25.99 -21.84 -30.51
CA THR A 548 24.79 -21.28 -29.89
C THR A 548 25.03 -21.03 -28.42
N PHE A 549 24.49 -19.95 -27.91
CA PHE A 549 24.59 -19.53 -26.52
C PHE A 549 23.23 -19.13 -25.99
N CYS A 550 23.00 -19.35 -24.72
CA CYS A 550 21.93 -18.78 -23.94
C CYS A 550 22.50 -18.45 -22.56
N LEU A 551 22.60 -17.18 -22.24
CA LEU A 551 23.22 -16.73 -21.01
C LEU A 551 22.16 -16.47 -19.94
N PRO A 552 22.43 -16.83 -18.69
CA PRO A 552 21.50 -16.59 -17.59
C PRO A 552 21.56 -15.14 -17.05
N PHE A 553 22.18 -14.21 -17.79
CA PHE A 553 22.38 -12.81 -17.40
C PHE A 553 22.39 -11.92 -18.64
N ASP A 554 22.06 -10.65 -18.43
CA ASP A 554 22.19 -9.63 -19.47
C ASP A 554 23.67 -9.35 -19.78
N THR A 555 23.99 -9.25 -21.05
CA THR A 555 25.36 -8.93 -21.48
C THR A 555 25.37 -7.93 -22.62
N ASN A 556 26.42 -7.10 -22.66
CA ASN A 556 26.68 -6.26 -23.81
C ASN A 556 27.72 -6.95 -24.71
N LEU A 557 27.45 -7.05 -25.99
CA LEU A 557 28.34 -7.71 -26.94
C LEU A 557 29.72 -7.08 -27.04
N SER A 558 29.85 -5.78 -26.71
CA SER A 558 31.16 -5.13 -26.61
C SER A 558 32.08 -5.74 -25.56
N GLU A 559 31.53 -6.40 -24.54
CA GLU A 559 32.27 -7.03 -23.44
C GLU A 559 32.91 -8.35 -23.87
N VAL A 560 32.44 -8.97 -24.96
CA VAL A 560 32.92 -10.25 -25.51
C VAL A 560 33.42 -10.13 -26.94
N SER A 561 33.64 -8.90 -27.43
CA SER A 561 34.07 -8.61 -28.79
C SER A 561 35.37 -9.31 -29.21
N ASP A 562 36.22 -9.68 -28.22
CA ASP A 562 37.49 -10.36 -28.50
C ASP A 562 37.30 -11.84 -28.85
N ALA A 563 36.21 -12.46 -28.45
CA ALA A 563 35.93 -13.89 -28.71
C ALA A 563 35.10 -14.11 -29.99
N PHE A 564 34.27 -13.14 -30.35
CA PHE A 564 33.32 -13.31 -31.47
C PHE A 564 33.70 -12.50 -32.70
N GLU A 565 33.61 -13.13 -33.87
CA GLU A 565 33.68 -12.45 -35.14
C GLU A 565 32.36 -11.73 -35.45
N ASN A 566 31.24 -12.43 -35.29
CA ASN A 566 29.88 -11.92 -35.46
C ASN A 566 28.91 -12.60 -34.50
N VAL A 567 27.82 -11.90 -34.13
CA VAL A 567 26.73 -12.43 -33.30
C VAL A 567 25.39 -12.21 -34.00
N TYR A 568 24.49 -13.14 -33.83
CA TYR A 568 23.20 -13.21 -34.54
C TYR A 568 22.08 -13.64 -33.63
N THR A 569 20.86 -13.15 -33.89
CA THR A 569 19.62 -13.64 -33.28
C THR A 569 18.68 -14.17 -34.34
N ALA A 570 17.79 -15.08 -33.98
CA ALA A 570 16.77 -15.59 -34.89
C ALA A 570 15.50 -14.76 -34.77
N ASN A 571 14.92 -14.38 -35.92
CA ASN A 571 13.67 -13.61 -35.95
C ASN A 571 12.62 -14.18 -36.91
N GLN A 572 13.03 -15.03 -37.90
CA GLN A 572 12.16 -15.62 -38.92
C GLN A 572 12.64 -16.99 -39.34
N THR A 573 11.74 -17.75 -39.98
CA THR A 573 12.06 -19.03 -40.62
C THR A 573 11.39 -19.16 -41.99
N ALA A 574 12.01 -19.94 -42.89
CA ALA A 574 11.41 -20.35 -44.14
C ALA A 574 11.35 -21.87 -44.24
N LEU A 575 10.19 -22.44 -44.56
CA LEU A 575 10.00 -23.88 -44.79
C LEU A 575 10.07 -24.20 -46.27
N TYR A 576 11.07 -24.99 -46.69
CA TYR A 576 11.16 -25.52 -48.05
C TYR A 576 10.26 -26.74 -48.17
N LYS A 577 9.12 -26.60 -48.87
CA LYS A 577 8.09 -27.64 -48.94
C LYS A 577 8.53 -28.97 -49.55
N PRO A 578 9.34 -28.98 -50.63
CA PRO A 578 9.68 -30.25 -51.28
C PRO A 578 10.35 -31.29 -50.40
N ASP A 579 11.17 -30.89 -49.44
CA ASP A 579 11.89 -31.79 -48.55
C ASP A 579 11.59 -31.60 -47.07
N GLY A 580 10.75 -30.62 -46.71
CA GLY A 580 10.41 -30.31 -45.31
C GLY A 580 11.57 -29.67 -44.52
N LYS A 581 12.49 -28.98 -45.20
CA LYS A 581 13.62 -28.31 -44.57
C LYS A 581 13.23 -26.93 -44.09
N LEU A 582 13.38 -26.69 -42.81
CA LEU A 582 13.22 -25.39 -42.20
C LEU A 582 14.56 -24.65 -42.18
N ILE A 583 14.55 -23.39 -42.62
CA ILE A 583 15.73 -22.53 -42.61
C ILE A 583 15.48 -21.45 -41.54
N LEU A 584 16.25 -21.48 -40.48
CA LEU A 584 16.24 -20.45 -39.44
C LEU A 584 17.07 -19.25 -39.92
N LEU A 585 16.41 -18.10 -40.10
CA LEU A 585 17.06 -16.89 -40.56
C LEU A 585 17.63 -16.11 -39.38
N LEU A 586 18.94 -15.90 -39.44
CA LEU A 586 19.69 -15.20 -38.38
C LEU A 586 19.98 -13.77 -38.82
N GLN A 587 19.58 -12.82 -38.01
CA GLN A 587 19.90 -11.42 -38.17
C GLN A 587 21.15 -11.08 -37.38
N LYS A 588 22.13 -10.42 -38.00
CA LYS A 588 23.31 -9.94 -37.33
C LYS A 588 22.97 -8.85 -36.35
N ILE A 589 23.55 -8.93 -35.17
CA ILE A 589 23.40 -7.95 -34.10
C ILE A 589 24.63 -7.03 -34.07
N ASP A 590 24.43 -5.74 -33.80
CA ASP A 590 25.53 -4.78 -33.67
C ASP A 590 26.42 -5.13 -32.48
N LYS A 591 27.71 -4.78 -32.58
CA LYS A 591 28.73 -5.09 -31.57
C LYS A 591 28.45 -4.43 -30.20
N ASP A 592 27.68 -3.35 -30.18
CA ASP A 592 27.32 -2.62 -28.97
C ASP A 592 25.90 -2.99 -28.42
N ALA A 593 25.25 -3.99 -29.04
CA ALA A 593 23.94 -4.40 -28.61
C ALA A 593 24.00 -5.17 -27.28
N SER A 594 22.93 -5.03 -26.49
CA SER A 594 22.71 -5.84 -25.29
C SER A 594 21.87 -7.07 -25.62
N ILE A 595 22.23 -8.20 -25.02
CA ILE A 595 21.46 -9.45 -25.06
C ILE A 595 20.92 -9.69 -23.67
N SER A 596 19.59 -9.83 -23.56
CA SER A 596 18.93 -10.08 -22.29
C SER A 596 19.14 -11.51 -21.80
N ALA A 597 19.10 -11.68 -20.47
CA ALA A 597 19.16 -12.99 -19.84
C ALA A 597 18.10 -13.95 -20.42
N GLY A 598 18.52 -15.19 -20.71
CA GLY A 598 17.65 -16.18 -21.32
C GLY A 598 17.40 -16.01 -22.83
N GLN A 599 17.86 -14.91 -23.46
CA GLN A 599 17.76 -14.73 -24.90
C GLN A 599 18.81 -15.58 -25.61
N PRO A 600 18.42 -16.53 -26.49
CA PRO A 600 19.39 -17.33 -27.23
C PRO A 600 20.00 -16.54 -28.37
N PHE A 601 21.28 -16.81 -28.66
CA PHE A 601 21.98 -16.23 -29.79
C PHE A 601 22.97 -17.21 -30.42
N VAL A 602 23.37 -16.92 -31.63
CA VAL A 602 24.40 -17.67 -32.37
C VAL A 602 25.60 -16.75 -32.55
N ALA A 603 26.78 -17.22 -32.22
CA ALA A 603 28.01 -16.45 -32.47
C ALA A 603 28.97 -17.21 -33.36
N LYS A 604 29.64 -16.51 -34.28
CA LYS A 604 30.80 -17.02 -35.01
C LYS A 604 32.05 -16.70 -34.20
N LEU A 605 32.76 -17.74 -33.79
CA LEU A 605 34.00 -17.60 -33.02
C LEU A 605 35.14 -17.12 -33.91
N LYS A 606 36.00 -16.25 -33.38
CA LYS A 606 37.27 -15.91 -34.01
C LYS A 606 38.21 -17.13 -34.07
N ASP A 607 39.21 -17.04 -34.92
CA ASP A 607 40.25 -18.08 -34.96
C ASP A 607 40.98 -18.19 -33.64
N ASN A 608 41.29 -19.43 -33.25
CA ASN A 608 41.96 -19.80 -32.00
C ASN A 608 41.18 -19.55 -30.67
N VAL A 609 39.89 -19.34 -30.73
CA VAL A 609 39.02 -19.24 -29.53
C VAL A 609 38.45 -20.61 -29.19
N THR A 610 38.73 -21.07 -27.98
CA THR A 610 38.23 -22.34 -27.39
C THR A 610 37.35 -22.13 -26.18
N ASP A 611 37.36 -20.93 -25.64
CA ASP A 611 36.55 -20.50 -24.51
C ASP A 611 36.12 -19.03 -24.69
N VAL A 612 35.06 -18.64 -24.04
CA VAL A 612 34.54 -17.28 -24.06
C VAL A 612 34.51 -16.75 -22.65
N THR A 613 35.28 -15.70 -22.40
CA THR A 613 35.32 -15.06 -21.07
C THR A 613 34.57 -13.73 -21.10
N PHE A 614 33.59 -13.60 -20.23
CA PHE A 614 32.91 -12.36 -19.92
C PHE A 614 33.65 -11.71 -18.75
N SER A 615 34.36 -10.62 -19.03
CA SER A 615 35.32 -10.03 -18.10
C SER A 615 34.77 -8.90 -17.23
N ASN A 616 33.49 -8.63 -17.29
CA ASN A 616 32.88 -7.63 -16.44
C ASN A 616 32.48 -8.22 -15.10
N ASN A 617 32.87 -7.52 -14.02
CA ASN A 617 32.42 -7.80 -12.66
C ASN A 617 30.91 -7.47 -12.54
N LYS A 618 30.09 -8.32 -13.14
CA LYS A 618 28.62 -8.17 -13.08
C LYS A 618 28.03 -9.25 -12.19
N LEU A 619 26.90 -8.92 -11.61
CA LEU A 619 26.04 -9.90 -11.00
C LEU A 619 25.33 -10.67 -12.09
N MET A 620 25.46 -11.96 -12.04
CA MET A 620 24.57 -12.86 -12.74
C MET A 620 23.34 -13.08 -11.87
N THR A 621 22.23 -12.45 -12.21
CA THR A 621 20.95 -12.76 -11.58
C THR A 621 20.29 -13.87 -12.37
N VAL A 622 20.14 -15.02 -11.75
CA VAL A 622 19.39 -16.15 -12.31
C VAL A 622 17.99 -16.05 -11.73
N ASP A 623 17.05 -15.54 -12.52
CA ASP A 623 15.64 -15.44 -12.13
C ASP A 623 14.97 -16.81 -12.20
N SER A 624 14.07 -17.11 -11.24
CA SER A 624 13.30 -18.36 -11.24
C SER A 624 12.46 -18.53 -12.51
N ASP A 625 11.97 -17.45 -13.09
CA ASP A 625 11.17 -17.48 -14.31
C ASP A 625 12.03 -17.70 -15.56
N ILE A 626 13.28 -17.21 -15.54
CA ILE A 626 14.28 -17.47 -16.57
C ILE A 626 14.83 -18.90 -16.46
N MET A 627 14.93 -19.44 -15.25
CA MET A 627 15.38 -20.82 -14.98
C MET A 627 14.43 -21.89 -15.53
N GLN A 628 13.16 -21.56 -15.77
CA GLN A 628 12.20 -22.46 -16.42
C GLN A 628 12.34 -22.48 -17.96
N ASN A 629 13.55 -22.20 -18.47
CA ASN A 629 13.85 -22.14 -19.91
C ASN A 629 12.99 -21.07 -20.59
N GLY A 630 13.49 -19.84 -20.68
CA GLY A 630 12.77 -18.67 -21.12
C GLY A 630 11.76 -18.98 -22.24
N THR A 631 10.57 -18.40 -22.13
CA THR A 631 9.47 -18.68 -23.07
C THR A 631 10.02 -18.61 -24.51
N PRO A 632 10.01 -19.71 -25.26
CA PRO A 632 10.54 -19.70 -26.61
C PRO A 632 9.84 -18.62 -27.43
N THR A 633 10.60 -17.85 -28.17
CA THR A 633 10.04 -16.80 -29.02
C THR A 633 9.43 -17.44 -30.26
N PRO A 634 8.11 -17.30 -30.51
CA PRO A 634 7.47 -17.80 -31.72
C PRO A 634 8.08 -17.14 -32.96
N LEU A 635 8.41 -17.96 -33.93
CA LEU A 635 8.96 -17.51 -35.20
C LEU A 635 7.87 -17.51 -36.30
N ARG A 636 7.82 -16.49 -37.13
CA ARG A 636 6.97 -16.50 -38.31
C ARG A 636 7.53 -17.48 -39.31
N VAL A 637 6.68 -18.39 -39.81
CA VAL A 637 7.05 -19.43 -40.76
C VAL A 637 6.42 -19.09 -42.11
N PHE A 638 7.19 -19.19 -43.18
CA PHE A 638 6.73 -18.98 -44.53
C PHE A 638 6.93 -20.25 -45.35
N ASP A 639 5.89 -20.71 -46.05
CA ASP A 639 5.96 -21.81 -47.01
C ASP A 639 6.67 -21.41 -48.28
N TRP A 640 7.59 -22.22 -48.72
CA TRP A 640 8.28 -22.07 -49.96
C TRP A 640 8.24 -23.37 -50.78
N ASP A 641 7.69 -23.34 -52.01
CA ASP A 641 7.54 -24.53 -52.86
C ASP A 641 8.71 -24.74 -53.85
N GLY A 642 9.65 -23.81 -53.89
CA GLY A 642 10.82 -23.89 -54.76
C GLY A 642 10.53 -23.55 -56.23
N THR A 643 9.28 -23.33 -56.63
CA THR A 643 8.92 -23.19 -58.07
C THR A 643 8.04 -21.99 -58.39
N SER A 644 7.12 -21.55 -57.50
CA SER A 644 6.06 -20.58 -57.85
C SER A 644 6.28 -19.15 -57.38
N GLY A 645 7.30 -18.87 -56.65
CA GLY A 645 7.66 -17.51 -56.23
C GLY A 645 6.75 -16.82 -55.21
N LEU A 646 5.71 -17.48 -54.72
CA LEU A 646 4.83 -16.99 -53.68
C LEU A 646 5.18 -17.66 -52.35
N LEU A 647 5.73 -16.88 -51.38
CA LEU A 647 5.78 -17.27 -49.99
C LEU A 647 4.45 -16.89 -49.34
N THR A 648 3.73 -17.86 -48.82
CA THR A 648 2.55 -17.65 -48.02
C THR A 648 2.90 -17.92 -46.57
N GLU A 649 2.46 -17.05 -45.69
CA GLU A 649 2.63 -17.28 -44.26
C GLU A 649 1.92 -18.58 -43.87
N ASN A 650 2.66 -19.50 -43.26
CA ASN A 650 2.15 -20.79 -42.86
C ASN A 650 1.78 -20.77 -41.39
N THR A 651 0.50 -20.64 -41.08
CA THR A 651 -0.04 -20.64 -39.71
C THR A 651 -0.17 -22.04 -39.12
N ASP A 652 -0.04 -23.10 -39.94
CA ASP A 652 -0.11 -24.49 -39.48
C ASP A 652 1.22 -25.00 -38.93
N ILE A 653 2.33 -24.30 -39.18
CA ILE A 653 3.66 -24.66 -38.71
C ILE A 653 4.03 -23.74 -37.57
N LYS A 654 4.17 -24.31 -36.39
CA LYS A 654 4.48 -23.58 -35.16
C LYS A 654 5.88 -23.93 -34.66
N VAL A 655 6.78 -23.00 -34.80
CA VAL A 655 8.19 -23.13 -34.42
C VAL A 655 8.57 -21.99 -33.52
N SER A 656 9.27 -22.30 -32.46
CA SER A 656 9.83 -21.30 -31.53
C SER A 656 11.33 -21.49 -31.35
N TYR A 657 12.05 -20.38 -31.17
CA TYR A 657 13.47 -20.36 -30.87
C TYR A 657 13.69 -20.02 -29.40
N GLY A 658 14.31 -20.89 -28.67
CA GLY A 658 14.50 -20.75 -27.24
C GLY A 658 15.92 -21.10 -26.79
N GLY A 659 16.20 -20.77 -25.55
CA GLY A 659 17.44 -21.08 -24.88
C GLY A 659 17.23 -21.92 -23.62
N ALA A 660 18.09 -22.91 -23.42
CA ALA A 660 18.11 -23.73 -22.22
C ALA A 660 19.12 -23.17 -21.22
N LEU A 661 18.68 -22.75 -20.04
CA LEU A 661 19.55 -22.31 -18.95
C LEU A 661 19.93 -23.45 -18.01
N THR A 662 19.13 -24.49 -18.01
CA THR A 662 19.40 -25.75 -17.30
C THR A 662 19.35 -26.91 -18.29
N THR A 663 19.95 -28.05 -17.93
CA THR A 663 19.83 -29.25 -18.78
C THR A 663 18.40 -29.78 -18.69
N MET A 664 17.68 -29.73 -19.82
CA MET A 664 16.36 -30.32 -19.98
C MET A 664 16.48 -31.80 -20.25
N THR A 665 15.78 -32.64 -19.50
CA THR A 665 15.79 -34.12 -19.69
C THR A 665 14.40 -34.62 -20.05
N GLY A 666 14.33 -35.73 -20.77
CA GLY A 666 13.03 -36.31 -21.20
C GLY A 666 12.35 -35.56 -22.33
N VAL A 667 13.07 -34.68 -23.03
CA VAL A 667 12.54 -33.94 -24.18
C VAL A 667 12.47 -34.89 -25.39
N GLY A 668 11.39 -34.76 -26.18
CA GLY A 668 11.16 -35.59 -27.37
C GLY A 668 11.82 -35.03 -28.64
N SER A 669 11.42 -35.56 -29.76
CA SER A 669 11.92 -35.16 -31.11
C SER A 669 11.41 -33.80 -31.56
N GLU A 670 10.52 -33.20 -30.82
CA GLU A 670 10.06 -31.82 -31.02
C GLU A 670 11.15 -30.78 -30.78
N TYR A 671 12.16 -31.10 -29.94
CA TYR A 671 13.31 -30.25 -29.69
C TYR A 671 14.49 -30.62 -30.58
N GLU A 672 15.05 -29.65 -31.24
CA GLU A 672 16.27 -29.80 -32.02
C GLU A 672 17.39 -28.88 -31.54
N THR A 673 18.58 -29.37 -31.40
CA THR A 673 19.78 -28.66 -30.95
C THR A 673 20.81 -28.52 -32.04
N PHE A 674 21.63 -27.48 -31.96
CA PHE A 674 22.68 -27.21 -32.92
C PHE A 674 23.81 -28.26 -32.88
N ASN A 675 24.11 -28.85 -34.00
CA ASN A 675 25.15 -29.85 -34.18
C ASN A 675 26.47 -29.24 -34.69
N SER A 676 27.56 -30.00 -34.55
CA SER A 676 28.89 -29.59 -35.00
C SER A 676 29.01 -29.35 -36.51
N ASN A 677 28.08 -29.90 -37.32
CA ASN A 677 28.01 -29.70 -38.75
C ASN A 677 27.22 -28.48 -39.20
N GLY A 678 26.84 -27.60 -38.32
CA GLY A 678 26.11 -26.38 -38.66
C GLY A 678 24.60 -26.56 -38.88
N THR A 679 24.02 -27.69 -38.48
CA THR A 679 22.59 -27.97 -38.60
C THR A 679 21.98 -28.22 -37.22
N PHE A 680 20.65 -27.96 -37.12
CA PHE A 680 19.89 -28.44 -35.96
C PHE A 680 19.50 -29.92 -36.23
N GLY A 681 19.52 -30.71 -35.19
CA GLY A 681 19.12 -32.11 -35.21
C GLY A 681 18.50 -32.57 -33.91
N PRO A 682 17.80 -33.70 -33.92
CA PRO A 682 17.09 -34.18 -32.74
C PRO A 682 18.05 -34.36 -31.57
N THR A 683 17.56 -34.09 -30.40
CA THR A 683 18.33 -34.13 -29.16
C THR A 683 18.86 -35.57 -28.90
N LYS A 684 20.17 -35.71 -28.77
CA LYS A 684 20.77 -37.01 -28.44
C LYS A 684 20.46 -37.39 -26.99
N GLY A 685 19.84 -38.56 -26.79
CA GLY A 685 19.51 -39.06 -25.45
C GLY A 685 18.36 -38.32 -24.75
N GLY A 686 17.52 -37.58 -25.50
CA GLY A 686 16.37 -36.84 -24.92
C GLY A 686 16.79 -35.71 -24.00
N GLN A 687 17.87 -35.01 -24.32
CA GLN A 687 18.36 -33.88 -23.49
C GLN A 687 18.73 -32.66 -24.34
N VAL A 688 18.34 -31.47 -23.88
CA VAL A 688 18.93 -30.20 -24.28
C VAL A 688 19.89 -29.79 -23.18
N LYS A 689 21.18 -29.66 -23.48
CA LYS A 689 22.17 -29.23 -22.46
C LYS A 689 21.99 -27.78 -22.05
N ALA A 690 22.38 -27.48 -20.81
CA ALA A 690 22.37 -26.14 -20.28
C ALA A 690 23.11 -25.13 -21.15
N PHE A 691 22.66 -23.89 -21.16
CA PHE A 691 23.22 -22.73 -21.86
C PHE A 691 23.28 -22.86 -23.39
N ARG A 692 22.40 -23.68 -23.97
CA ARG A 692 22.26 -23.83 -25.40
C ARG A 692 20.94 -23.28 -25.94
N ALA A 693 20.99 -22.81 -27.19
CA ALA A 693 19.79 -22.53 -27.96
C ALA A 693 19.19 -23.80 -28.54
N TYR A 694 17.87 -23.80 -28.70
CA TYR A 694 17.11 -24.89 -29.32
C TYR A 694 16.00 -24.34 -30.22
N VAL A 695 15.50 -25.18 -31.11
CA VAL A 695 14.28 -24.93 -31.86
C VAL A 695 13.22 -25.94 -31.42
N LEU A 696 12.05 -25.43 -31.03
CA LEU A 696 10.89 -26.22 -30.63
C LEU A 696 9.88 -26.29 -31.78
N LYS A 697 9.50 -27.49 -32.17
CA LYS A 697 8.37 -27.78 -33.09
C LYS A 697 7.13 -28.01 -32.22
N GLU A 698 6.26 -27.00 -32.12
CA GLU A 698 5.25 -26.88 -31.07
C GLU A 698 4.11 -27.90 -31.13
N ASP A 699 3.85 -28.49 -32.31
CA ASP A 699 2.74 -29.44 -32.48
C ASP A 699 3.05 -30.60 -33.42
N ALA A 700 2.18 -31.61 -33.39
CA ALA A 700 2.35 -32.82 -34.20
C ALA A 700 2.33 -32.55 -35.73
N VAL A 701 1.64 -31.50 -36.18
CA VAL A 701 1.61 -31.08 -37.60
C VAL A 701 2.98 -30.55 -38.01
N THR A 702 3.55 -29.68 -37.18
CA THR A 702 4.91 -29.12 -37.37
C THR A 702 5.96 -30.23 -37.32
N GLN A 703 5.89 -31.17 -36.37
CA GLN A 703 6.81 -32.30 -36.25
C GLN A 703 6.79 -33.24 -37.47
N GLY A 704 5.61 -33.46 -38.05
CA GLY A 704 5.46 -34.26 -39.28
C GLY A 704 5.91 -33.58 -40.57
N ARG A 705 5.86 -32.25 -40.64
CA ARG A 705 6.19 -31.46 -41.83
C ARG A 705 7.63 -30.98 -41.89
N VAL A 706 8.23 -30.67 -40.73
CA VAL A 706 9.61 -30.18 -40.63
C VAL A 706 10.55 -31.37 -40.40
N LYS A 707 11.25 -31.78 -41.47
CA LYS A 707 12.16 -32.94 -41.44
C LYS A 707 13.58 -32.59 -41.01
N SER A 708 14.03 -31.37 -41.31
CA SER A 708 15.35 -30.87 -40.89
C SER A 708 15.36 -29.36 -40.73
N ILE A 709 16.29 -28.84 -39.91
CA ILE A 709 16.48 -27.42 -39.69
C ILE A 709 17.91 -27.03 -40.02
N SER A 710 18.08 -25.89 -40.68
CA SER A 710 19.38 -25.31 -41.02
C SER A 710 19.44 -23.84 -40.67
N LEU A 711 20.65 -23.31 -40.50
CA LEU A 711 20.87 -21.86 -40.30
C LEU A 711 21.03 -21.15 -41.64
N GLY A 712 20.45 -19.98 -41.72
CA GLY A 712 20.73 -18.99 -42.78
C GLY A 712 21.12 -17.68 -42.15
N ILE A 713 22.16 -17.03 -42.61
CA ILE A 713 22.72 -15.81 -42.03
C ILE A 713 22.45 -14.61 -42.92
N GLU A 714 21.95 -13.50 -42.38
CA GLU A 714 21.81 -12.21 -43.06
C GLU A 714 23.11 -11.41 -42.96
N GLY A 715 23.64 -10.93 -44.07
CA GLY A 715 24.88 -10.13 -44.12
C GLY A 715 24.69 -8.68 -43.66
N ASN A 716 25.75 -8.06 -43.17
CA ASN A 716 25.74 -6.75 -42.48
C ASN A 716 25.78 -5.51 -43.39
N ASP A 717 25.92 -5.71 -44.70
CA ASP A 717 26.12 -4.61 -45.67
C ASP A 717 24.88 -4.36 -46.57
N GLY A 718 23.72 -4.89 -46.14
CA GLY A 718 22.50 -4.84 -46.94
C GLY A 718 22.58 -5.70 -48.21
N THR A 719 23.64 -6.50 -48.38
CA THR A 719 23.74 -7.59 -49.37
C THR A 719 23.78 -8.88 -48.55
N THR A 720 22.76 -9.72 -48.64
CA THR A 720 22.79 -11.01 -47.95
C THR A 720 23.30 -12.09 -48.88
N ASN A 721 24.44 -12.64 -48.53
CA ASN A 721 24.70 -14.03 -48.85
C ASN A 721 24.15 -14.88 -47.73
N ILE A 722 23.18 -15.74 -47.98
CA ILE A 722 22.97 -16.89 -47.13
C ILE A 722 24.17 -17.81 -47.38
N GLU A 723 25.20 -17.71 -46.53
CA GLU A 723 26.12 -18.82 -46.41
C GLU A 723 25.34 -19.94 -45.70
N THR A 724 24.83 -20.87 -46.50
CA THR A 724 24.40 -22.16 -45.96
C THR A 724 25.63 -22.83 -45.37
N ILE A 725 25.71 -22.93 -44.07
CA ILE A 725 26.70 -23.77 -43.41
C ILE A 725 26.28 -25.25 -43.66
N VAL A 726 26.47 -25.70 -44.88
CA VAL A 726 26.28 -27.12 -45.23
C VAL A 726 27.50 -27.52 -46.04
N ASP A 727 28.35 -28.27 -45.41
CA ASP A 727 29.30 -29.12 -46.13
C ASP A 727 28.50 -30.18 -46.90
N SER A 728 28.32 -30.01 -48.20
CA SER A 728 28.30 -31.07 -49.23
C SER A 728 27.94 -30.49 -50.59
N PRO A 729 28.65 -30.88 -51.62
CA PRO A 729 28.42 -30.35 -52.95
C PRO A 729 27.39 -31.24 -53.66
N GLU A 730 26.16 -30.79 -53.79
CA GLU A 730 25.33 -31.23 -54.90
C GLU A 730 25.04 -30.09 -55.84
N LYS A 731 25.58 -30.26 -57.05
CA LYS A 731 25.29 -29.43 -58.22
C LYS A 731 23.80 -29.54 -58.57
N ASN A 732 23.06 -28.43 -58.55
CA ASN A 732 22.12 -28.23 -59.65
C ASN A 732 21.66 -26.78 -59.80
N THR A 733 21.51 -26.41 -61.02
CA THR A 733 21.30 -25.15 -61.67
C THR A 733 19.87 -24.66 -61.52
N ASP A 734 19.57 -23.84 -60.55
CA ASP A 734 18.35 -23.07 -60.56
C ASP A 734 18.65 -21.57 -60.72
N LYS A 735 18.14 -20.98 -61.82
CA LYS A 735 18.45 -19.60 -62.22
C LYS A 735 17.41 -18.57 -61.80
N MET A 736 16.49 -18.92 -60.87
CA MET A 736 15.39 -18.02 -60.49
C MET A 736 15.71 -17.29 -59.19
N VAL A 737 15.28 -16.03 -59.11
CA VAL A 737 15.41 -15.17 -57.94
C VAL A 737 14.01 -14.83 -57.40
N TYR A 738 13.79 -15.06 -56.10
CA TYR A 738 12.53 -14.81 -55.40
C TYR A 738 12.72 -13.77 -54.28
N SER A 739 11.73 -12.93 -54.06
CA SER A 739 11.70 -12.08 -52.85
C SER A 739 11.42 -12.92 -51.63
N ILE A 740 11.73 -12.40 -50.44
CA ILE A 740 11.55 -13.13 -49.16
C ILE A 740 10.07 -13.41 -48.84
N ASP A 741 9.17 -12.57 -49.37
CA ASP A 741 7.71 -12.77 -49.34
C ASP A 741 7.21 -13.70 -50.45
N GLY A 742 8.12 -14.30 -51.25
CA GLY A 742 7.88 -15.39 -52.18
C GLY A 742 7.45 -15.06 -53.57
N ARG A 743 7.53 -13.84 -53.97
CA ARG A 743 7.27 -13.46 -55.35
C ARG A 743 8.48 -13.77 -56.23
N LEU A 744 8.26 -14.46 -57.35
CA LEU A 744 9.27 -14.58 -58.40
C LEU A 744 9.58 -13.20 -58.95
N VAL A 745 10.80 -12.74 -58.81
CA VAL A 745 11.22 -11.37 -59.16
C VAL A 745 12.08 -11.37 -60.40
N ASN A 746 12.74 -12.49 -60.70
CA ASN A 746 13.60 -12.60 -61.87
C ASN A 746 13.82 -14.07 -62.30
N THR A 747 13.60 -14.35 -63.55
CA THR A 747 13.79 -15.67 -64.18
C THR A 747 15.16 -15.86 -64.83
N THR A 748 15.96 -14.80 -64.92
CA THR A 748 17.28 -14.84 -65.55
C THR A 748 18.43 -15.09 -64.58
N GLY A 749 18.13 -15.12 -63.27
CA GLY A 749 19.13 -15.25 -62.24
C GLY A 749 19.95 -13.99 -61.94
N SER A 750 19.65 -12.85 -62.56
CA SER A 750 20.29 -11.58 -62.29
C SER A 750 19.61 -10.86 -61.13
N VAL A 751 20.39 -10.31 -60.25
CA VAL A 751 19.91 -9.46 -59.14
C VAL A 751 20.04 -7.97 -59.42
N VAL A 752 20.60 -7.64 -60.55
CA VAL A 752 20.82 -6.24 -60.95
C VAL A 752 19.49 -5.61 -61.36
N GLY A 753 19.15 -4.49 -60.72
CA GLY A 753 17.91 -3.75 -60.98
C GLY A 753 16.71 -4.18 -60.15
N LEU A 754 16.88 -5.06 -59.20
CA LEU A 754 15.83 -5.38 -58.20
C LEU A 754 15.78 -4.29 -57.10
N PRO A 755 14.58 -3.99 -56.57
CA PRO A 755 14.46 -3.12 -55.39
C PRO A 755 15.25 -3.64 -54.22
N SER A 756 15.67 -2.73 -53.33
CA SER A 756 16.33 -3.11 -52.06
C SER A 756 15.47 -4.10 -51.29
N GLY A 757 16.01 -5.27 -50.98
CA GLY A 757 15.26 -6.33 -50.28
C GLY A 757 16.02 -7.64 -50.22
N ILE A 758 15.39 -8.62 -49.59
CA ILE A 758 15.92 -9.97 -49.45
C ILE A 758 15.30 -10.86 -50.53
N TYR A 759 16.13 -11.61 -51.21
CA TYR A 759 15.74 -12.50 -52.30
C TYR A 759 16.34 -13.89 -52.14
N ILE A 760 15.76 -14.88 -52.73
CA ILE A 760 16.25 -16.27 -52.74
C ILE A 760 16.64 -16.66 -54.17
N LYS A 761 17.87 -17.11 -54.36
CA LYS A 761 18.39 -17.62 -55.62
C LYS A 761 19.23 -18.89 -55.38
N ASN A 762 18.98 -19.93 -56.15
CA ASN A 762 19.68 -21.22 -56.03
C ASN A 762 19.63 -21.77 -54.62
N HIS A 763 18.47 -21.68 -53.97
CA HIS A 763 18.31 -22.03 -52.54
C HIS A 763 19.14 -21.18 -51.57
N GLN A 764 19.73 -20.10 -52.05
CA GLN A 764 20.51 -19.13 -51.25
C GLN A 764 19.80 -17.79 -51.21
N LYS A 765 19.83 -17.17 -50.08
CA LYS A 765 19.28 -15.83 -49.87
C LYS A 765 20.27 -14.76 -50.34
N ILE A 766 19.77 -13.81 -51.07
CA ILE A 766 20.58 -12.72 -51.63
C ILE A 766 19.94 -11.41 -51.19
N TYR A 767 20.75 -10.45 -50.85
CA TYR A 767 20.33 -9.10 -50.55
C TYR A 767 20.62 -8.18 -51.72
N VAL A 768 19.65 -7.40 -52.10
CA VAL A 768 19.83 -6.33 -53.06
C VAL A 768 19.68 -5.01 -52.31
N LYS A 769 20.70 -4.15 -52.41
CA LYS A 769 20.67 -2.81 -51.85
C LYS A 769 19.69 -1.91 -52.54
#